data_225dab6bb16cf0c85e0c4e3acea00932
#
_entry.id   225dab6bb16cf0c85e0c4e3acea00932
#
_cell.length_a   1.000
_cell.length_b   1.000
_cell.length_c   1.000
_cell.angle_alpha   90.00
_cell.angle_beta   90.00
_cell.angle_gamma   90.00
#
_symmetry.space_group_name_H-M   'P 1'
#
loop_
_entity.id
_entity.type
_entity.pdbx_description
1 polymer ?
#
loop_
_entity_poly.entity_id
_entity_poly.type
_entity_poly.pdbx_seq_one_letter_code
_entity_poly.pdbx_strand_id
1 'polypeptide(L)'
;MGESIKRIVGPYQDSYSPNGIIGEKDACGVGFVANVEGIESNWILKQSLKGLNCMEHRGGCGGDSDSGDGAGILCSIPWGYLEEKINLKNTQEFNRGLGMVFMPNKIKKIEICKSICDEEAEKLKVNKTYWRTVPVNYEILGPLAKANAPFICQWILYIDKKDHKDVERLLFQLRKRIEKKIRETFKNDVGDCEFYFASLSSQTVVYKGMVRSEILSEFYQDLKEESFKVSFSVYHRRFSTNTLPKWPLAQPMRFLGHNGEINTLLGNINWAKASETHIDDFWGELSNEIKPIVDVNKSDSSNLDATLEINIRSGQPITDSLLKLVPEAFRDQPELEQRDDIKAFYEYSASLQEAWDGPALLVFADGNFVGATLDRNGLRPARYSITNDGFVIMGSETGVVDLEEERVIEKGRLGPGQMLAVDFHQNRILRNWEVKSEAAQRHNYKTLLNNRILRNWEVKSEAAKRHNYKNLLNNRTIKIENNEWVKDCKLKDLELLQQQTAYGFSAEDNDLILDSMASLAKEPTYCMGDDIPLAVLSSKPHILYDYFKQRFAQVTNPPIDPLREKLVMSLEMHLGERCTPFEIKDPKPFVHLQSPILNEEELISIKQSKIKSQTISSLFDIEEGVQGLENKLKAICKQSELSIKEGCSLIIISDKGINPTKTFIPPLLAVGAIHHYLLKKEIRLKASLIIETGQCWSTHHLACLIGYGASAVSPWLTFEAGRHWLKHPKTQKLIDSKKINPLSIIDVQENIKKALEDGLRKILSKIGISLLSSYHGAQIFEAVGIGSDLIKIAF
;
A
#
# COMPACT_ATOMS: atom_id res chain seq x y z
N MET A 1 28.30 -3.11 -40.52
CA MET A 1 27.95 -2.50 -39.18
C MET A 1 27.74 -3.57 -38.12
N GLY A 2 27.00 -4.65 -38.37
CA GLY A 2 26.69 -5.66 -37.34
C GLY A 2 27.92 -6.47 -36.85
N GLU A 3 28.84 -6.83 -37.72
CA GLU A 3 30.04 -7.60 -37.32
C GLU A 3 31.07 -6.77 -36.53
N SER A 4 31.17 -5.46 -36.78
CA SER A 4 32.06 -4.58 -36.03
C SER A 4 31.53 -4.35 -34.58
N ILE A 5 30.21 -4.30 -34.38
CA ILE A 5 29.60 -4.16 -33.05
C ILE A 5 29.80 -5.45 -32.24
N LYS A 6 29.65 -6.62 -32.86
CA LYS A 6 29.88 -7.90 -32.17
C LYS A 6 31.31 -8.05 -31.64
N ARG A 7 32.32 -7.51 -32.38
CA ARG A 7 33.71 -7.52 -31.96
C ARG A 7 34.05 -6.57 -30.82
N ILE A 8 33.30 -5.47 -30.69
CA ILE A 8 33.49 -4.49 -29.60
C ILE A 8 32.93 -5.02 -28.29
N VAL A 9 31.82 -5.77 -28.34
CA VAL A 9 31.09 -6.22 -27.12
C VAL A 9 31.71 -7.52 -26.55
N GLY A 10 32.38 -8.36 -27.36
CA GLY A 10 33.11 -9.55 -26.89
C GLY A 10 32.29 -10.49 -26.01
N PRO A 11 32.86 -11.07 -24.93
CA PRO A 11 32.17 -12.02 -24.06
C PRO A 11 31.02 -11.42 -23.23
N TYR A 12 30.87 -10.10 -23.24
CA TYR A 12 29.78 -9.39 -22.54
C TYR A 12 28.58 -9.10 -23.45
N GLN A 13 28.48 -9.78 -24.58
CA GLN A 13 27.46 -9.56 -25.59
C GLN A 13 26.03 -9.60 -25.01
N ASP A 14 25.77 -10.51 -24.07
CA ASP A 14 24.46 -10.64 -23.45
C ASP A 14 24.14 -9.54 -22.44
N SER A 15 25.16 -8.90 -21.87
CA SER A 15 25.03 -7.84 -20.86
C SER A 15 25.10 -6.42 -21.45
N TYR A 16 25.87 -6.23 -22.53
CA TYR A 16 26.19 -4.91 -23.09
C TYR A 16 25.77 -4.73 -24.54
N SER A 17 25.27 -5.80 -25.20
CA SER A 17 24.70 -5.65 -26.54
C SER A 17 23.39 -4.84 -26.50
N PRO A 18 23.01 -4.19 -27.59
CA PRO A 18 21.67 -3.58 -27.71
C PRO A 18 20.56 -4.58 -27.36
N ASN A 19 20.73 -5.86 -27.67
CA ASN A 19 19.79 -6.91 -27.28
C ASN A 19 19.81 -7.18 -25.78
N GLY A 20 20.93 -7.08 -25.08
CA GLY A 20 20.99 -7.17 -23.62
C GLY A 20 20.34 -5.98 -22.92
N ILE A 21 20.52 -4.77 -23.45
CA ILE A 21 19.88 -3.54 -22.96
C ILE A 21 18.39 -3.52 -23.29
N ILE A 22 18.02 -3.92 -24.52
CA ILE A 22 16.63 -4.01 -24.98
C ILE A 22 15.91 -5.19 -24.32
N GLY A 23 16.65 -6.24 -24.01
CA GLY A 23 16.17 -7.43 -23.33
C GLY A 23 16.01 -7.29 -21.82
N GLU A 24 16.13 -6.08 -21.25
CA GLU A 24 15.86 -5.82 -19.84
C GLU A 24 14.41 -6.20 -19.51
N LYS A 25 14.26 -7.28 -18.73
CA LYS A 25 12.97 -7.95 -18.50
C LYS A 25 12.27 -7.52 -17.22
N ASP A 26 12.84 -6.55 -16.50
CA ASP A 26 12.38 -6.19 -15.15
C ASP A 26 11.29 -5.13 -15.10
N ALA A 27 10.89 -4.57 -16.23
CA ALA A 27 9.80 -3.59 -16.29
C ALA A 27 8.62 -4.15 -17.10
N CYS A 28 7.40 -4.10 -16.51
CA CYS A 28 6.17 -4.45 -17.21
C CYS A 28 5.86 -3.48 -18.35
N GLY A 29 5.18 -3.95 -19.39
CA GLY A 29 4.58 -3.12 -20.41
C GLY A 29 3.11 -2.86 -20.07
N VAL A 30 2.68 -1.59 -20.01
CA VAL A 30 1.30 -1.22 -19.70
C VAL A 30 0.87 0.03 -20.43
N GLY A 31 -0.42 0.11 -20.78
CA GLY A 31 -1.00 1.30 -21.36
C GLY A 31 -2.51 1.19 -21.57
N PHE A 32 -3.10 2.21 -22.15
CA PHE A 32 -4.50 2.20 -22.57
C PHE A 32 -4.72 2.99 -23.87
N VAL A 33 -5.80 2.64 -24.54
CA VAL A 33 -6.38 3.39 -25.68
C VAL A 33 -7.84 3.65 -25.36
N ALA A 34 -8.30 4.88 -25.52
CA ALA A 34 -9.68 5.26 -25.24
C ALA A 34 -10.18 6.33 -26.21
N ASN A 35 -11.50 6.36 -26.45
CA ASN A 35 -12.18 7.47 -27.11
C ASN A 35 -12.89 8.32 -26.06
N VAL A 36 -12.65 9.63 -26.03
CA VAL A 36 -13.17 10.56 -25.00
C VAL A 36 -14.71 10.61 -24.99
N GLU A 37 -15.34 10.47 -26.15
CA GLU A 37 -16.80 10.48 -26.28
C GLU A 37 -17.44 9.11 -25.97
N GLY A 38 -16.65 8.11 -25.61
CA GLY A 38 -17.15 6.77 -25.32
C GLY A 38 -17.60 5.99 -26.55
N ILE A 39 -17.21 6.43 -27.75
CA ILE A 39 -17.58 5.77 -29.01
C ILE A 39 -16.85 4.44 -29.14
N GLU A 40 -17.63 3.37 -29.24
CA GLU A 40 -17.08 2.01 -29.37
C GLU A 40 -16.48 1.78 -30.76
N SER A 41 -15.27 1.22 -30.80
CA SER A 41 -14.54 0.94 -32.02
C SER A 41 -13.71 -0.34 -31.91
N ASN A 42 -13.68 -1.16 -32.95
CA ASN A 42 -12.75 -2.27 -33.07
C ASN A 42 -11.30 -1.77 -33.25
N TRP A 43 -11.09 -0.56 -33.73
CA TRP A 43 -9.77 0.07 -33.83
C TRP A 43 -9.09 0.18 -32.47
N ILE A 44 -9.84 0.56 -31.41
CA ILE A 44 -9.30 0.63 -30.03
C ILE A 44 -8.76 -0.72 -29.59
N LEU A 45 -9.50 -1.81 -29.80
CA LEU A 45 -9.05 -3.16 -29.48
C LEU A 45 -7.78 -3.54 -30.27
N LYS A 46 -7.79 -3.31 -31.60
CA LYS A 46 -6.66 -3.63 -32.48
C LYS A 46 -5.39 -2.87 -32.06
N GLN A 47 -5.50 -1.58 -31.73
CA GLN A 47 -4.36 -0.79 -31.26
C GLN A 47 -3.86 -1.24 -29.89
N SER A 48 -4.76 -1.63 -28.99
CA SER A 48 -4.36 -2.16 -27.69
C SER A 48 -3.62 -3.49 -27.79
N LEU A 49 -4.10 -4.40 -28.63
CA LEU A 49 -3.42 -5.68 -28.91
C LEU A 49 -2.06 -5.46 -29.60
N LYS A 50 -1.99 -4.50 -30.53
CA LYS A 50 -0.73 -4.11 -31.16
C LYS A 50 0.25 -3.52 -30.15
N GLY A 51 -0.20 -2.59 -29.29
CA GLY A 51 0.60 -2.01 -28.22
C GLY A 51 1.11 -3.06 -27.26
N LEU A 52 0.28 -4.05 -26.93
CA LEU A 52 0.67 -5.20 -26.12
C LEU A 52 1.77 -6.03 -26.80
N ASN A 53 1.63 -6.32 -28.10
CA ASN A 53 2.63 -7.08 -28.86
C ASN A 53 3.96 -6.34 -29.00
N CYS A 54 3.93 -5.03 -29.18
CA CYS A 54 5.15 -4.21 -29.24
C CYS A 54 5.96 -4.25 -27.93
N MET A 55 5.32 -4.63 -26.82
CA MET A 55 5.96 -4.72 -25.51
C MET A 55 6.36 -6.16 -25.12
N GLU A 56 6.45 -7.10 -26.08
CA GLU A 56 6.87 -8.48 -25.79
C GLU A 56 8.26 -8.55 -25.14
N HIS A 57 9.18 -7.66 -25.50
CA HIS A 57 10.50 -7.52 -24.87
C HIS A 57 10.45 -7.21 -23.36
N ARG A 58 9.30 -6.74 -22.83
CA ARG A 58 9.07 -6.50 -21.38
C ARG A 58 8.56 -7.72 -20.65
N GLY A 59 8.23 -8.78 -21.34
CA GLY A 59 7.75 -10.03 -20.77
C GLY A 59 8.85 -11.03 -20.50
N GLY A 60 8.53 -12.04 -19.70
CA GLY A 60 9.32 -13.23 -19.49
C GLY A 60 8.64 -14.46 -20.08
N CYS A 61 9.42 -15.50 -20.30
CA CYS A 61 8.91 -16.83 -20.59
C CYS A 61 9.18 -17.73 -19.38
N GLY A 62 8.34 -18.75 -19.19
CA GLY A 62 8.57 -19.80 -18.22
C GLY A 62 9.81 -20.62 -18.54
N GLY A 63 10.14 -21.59 -17.69
CA GLY A 63 11.28 -22.47 -17.90
C GLY A 63 11.17 -23.35 -19.14
N ASP A 64 10.01 -23.41 -19.79
CA ASP A 64 9.75 -24.11 -21.07
C ASP A 64 9.85 -23.22 -22.31
N SER A 65 10.30 -21.96 -22.16
CA SER A 65 10.44 -20.93 -23.21
C SER A 65 9.16 -20.52 -23.95
N ASP A 66 8.08 -21.29 -23.87
CA ASP A 66 6.83 -21.09 -24.64
C ASP A 66 5.68 -20.56 -23.78
N SER A 67 5.66 -20.91 -22.48
CA SER A 67 4.67 -20.39 -21.55
C SER A 67 5.01 -18.93 -21.19
N GLY A 68 4.11 -18.01 -21.53
CA GLY A 68 4.25 -16.62 -21.15
C GLY A 68 4.05 -16.42 -19.64
N ASP A 69 4.67 -15.41 -19.09
CA ASP A 69 4.53 -15.00 -17.70
C ASP A 69 3.24 -14.19 -17.45
N GLY A 70 2.52 -13.79 -18.50
CA GLY A 70 1.20 -13.21 -18.44
C GLY A 70 0.98 -12.06 -19.43
N ALA A 71 -0.20 -12.01 -19.99
CA ALA A 71 -0.69 -10.89 -20.79
C ALA A 71 -2.21 -10.76 -20.66
N GLY A 72 -2.74 -9.57 -20.89
CA GLY A 72 -4.18 -9.36 -20.86
C GLY A 72 -4.63 -7.96 -21.22
N ILE A 73 -5.93 -7.85 -21.39
CA ILE A 73 -6.63 -6.58 -21.58
C ILE A 73 -7.83 -6.48 -20.62
N LEU A 74 -8.11 -5.24 -20.20
CA LEU A 74 -9.32 -4.83 -19.49
C LEU A 74 -10.02 -3.80 -20.37
N CYS A 75 -11.26 -4.05 -20.77
CA CYS A 75 -11.97 -3.17 -21.68
C CYS A 75 -13.45 -2.99 -21.31
N SER A 76 -14.13 -2.05 -21.93
CA SER A 76 -15.59 -1.96 -21.84
C SER A 76 -16.23 -3.24 -22.38
N ILE A 77 -17.38 -3.62 -21.83
CA ILE A 77 -18.06 -4.86 -22.28
C ILE A 77 -18.62 -4.65 -23.68
N PRO A 78 -18.24 -5.47 -24.68
CA PRO A 78 -18.71 -5.37 -26.04
C PRO A 78 -20.13 -5.96 -26.18
N TRP A 79 -21.13 -5.30 -25.62
CA TRP A 79 -22.50 -5.83 -25.58
C TRP A 79 -23.05 -6.14 -26.97
N GLY A 80 -22.78 -5.29 -27.97
CA GLY A 80 -23.24 -5.53 -29.36
C GLY A 80 -22.71 -6.84 -29.93
N TYR A 81 -21.42 -7.16 -29.68
CA TYR A 81 -20.81 -8.43 -30.04
C TYR A 81 -21.46 -9.62 -29.33
N LEU A 82 -21.67 -9.50 -28.02
CA LEU A 82 -22.27 -10.59 -27.22
C LEU A 82 -23.73 -10.83 -27.62
N GLU A 83 -24.50 -9.80 -27.90
CA GLU A 83 -25.87 -9.90 -28.37
C GLU A 83 -25.96 -10.67 -29.71
N GLU A 84 -25.05 -10.39 -30.62
CA GLU A 84 -24.96 -11.09 -31.91
C GLU A 84 -24.65 -12.59 -31.73
N LYS A 85 -23.61 -12.91 -30.91
CA LYS A 85 -23.10 -14.28 -30.78
C LYS A 85 -24.03 -15.24 -30.01
N ILE A 86 -24.83 -14.72 -29.08
CA ILE A 86 -25.69 -15.55 -28.23
C ILE A 86 -27.18 -15.27 -28.40
N ASN A 87 -27.53 -14.54 -29.45
CA ASN A 87 -28.96 -14.21 -29.80
C ASN A 87 -29.69 -13.62 -28.57
N LEU A 88 -29.03 -12.77 -27.79
CA LEU A 88 -29.64 -12.10 -26.64
C LEU A 88 -30.72 -11.14 -27.18
N LYS A 89 -31.97 -11.33 -26.81
CA LYS A 89 -33.02 -10.35 -27.05
C LYS A 89 -32.66 -9.06 -26.30
N ASN A 90 -32.71 -7.95 -26.99
CA ASN A 90 -32.49 -6.63 -26.41
C ASN A 90 -33.55 -6.39 -25.31
N THR A 91 -33.10 -6.46 -24.04
CA THR A 91 -33.97 -6.30 -22.89
C THR A 91 -33.65 -4.96 -22.25
N GLN A 92 -34.18 -3.87 -22.80
CA GLN A 92 -34.06 -2.51 -22.23
C GLN A 92 -34.63 -2.41 -20.80
N GLU A 93 -35.33 -3.42 -20.33
CA GLU A 93 -35.99 -3.49 -19.03
C GLU A 93 -35.05 -3.87 -17.88
N PHE A 94 -33.87 -4.45 -18.19
CA PHE A 94 -32.92 -4.95 -17.20
C PHE A 94 -31.56 -4.27 -17.33
N ASN A 95 -30.85 -4.17 -16.19
CA ASN A 95 -29.40 -3.98 -16.20
C ASN A 95 -28.72 -5.33 -16.45
N ARG A 96 -27.53 -5.29 -17.02
CA ARG A 96 -26.77 -6.50 -17.34
C ARG A 96 -25.44 -6.52 -16.62
N GLY A 97 -25.01 -7.70 -16.19
CA GLY A 97 -23.67 -7.95 -15.68
C GLY A 97 -22.98 -9.04 -16.49
N LEU A 98 -21.64 -8.94 -16.59
CA LEU A 98 -20.80 -9.95 -17.23
C LEU A 98 -19.69 -10.40 -16.29
N GLY A 99 -19.64 -11.70 -16.01
CA GLY A 99 -18.53 -12.35 -15.31
C GLY A 99 -17.60 -13.03 -16.32
N MET A 100 -16.30 -12.78 -16.26
CA MET A 100 -15.27 -13.63 -16.86
C MET A 100 -14.74 -14.54 -15.77
N VAL A 101 -14.98 -15.84 -15.91
CA VAL A 101 -14.79 -16.84 -14.85
C VAL A 101 -13.79 -17.89 -15.26
N PHE A 102 -12.75 -18.06 -14.47
CA PHE A 102 -11.82 -19.18 -14.53
C PHE A 102 -12.33 -20.28 -13.62
N MET A 103 -12.56 -21.45 -14.16
CA MET A 103 -13.10 -22.63 -13.46
C MET A 103 -12.10 -23.78 -13.45
N PRO A 104 -12.21 -24.69 -12.48
CA PRO A 104 -11.44 -25.94 -12.50
C PRO A 104 -11.67 -26.75 -13.78
N ASN A 105 -10.69 -27.54 -14.21
CA ASN A 105 -10.80 -28.33 -15.44
C ASN A 105 -11.64 -29.63 -15.33
N LYS A 106 -12.09 -30.01 -14.14
CA LYS A 106 -12.89 -31.23 -13.93
C LYS A 106 -14.38 -30.93 -14.10
N ILE A 107 -15.07 -31.62 -15.04
CA ILE A 107 -16.47 -31.36 -15.39
C ILE A 107 -17.38 -31.31 -14.15
N LYS A 108 -17.28 -32.28 -13.24
CA LYS A 108 -18.07 -32.28 -12.00
C LYS A 108 -17.83 -31.03 -11.13
N LYS A 109 -16.59 -30.51 -11.07
CA LYS A 109 -16.29 -29.31 -10.31
C LYS A 109 -16.84 -28.06 -11.02
N ILE A 110 -16.81 -28.02 -12.36
CA ILE A 110 -17.42 -26.94 -13.15
C ILE A 110 -18.91 -26.84 -12.84
N GLU A 111 -19.63 -27.99 -12.86
CA GLU A 111 -21.07 -28.03 -12.57
C GLU A 111 -21.39 -27.55 -11.16
N ILE A 112 -20.64 -28.01 -10.16
CA ILE A 112 -20.78 -27.53 -8.77
C ILE A 112 -20.52 -26.01 -8.68
N CYS A 113 -19.48 -25.50 -9.31
CA CYS A 113 -19.18 -24.06 -9.30
C CYS A 113 -20.30 -23.26 -9.96
N LYS A 114 -20.83 -23.70 -11.10
CA LYS A 114 -21.97 -23.06 -11.77
C LYS A 114 -23.22 -23.08 -10.91
N SER A 115 -23.56 -24.23 -10.30
CA SER A 115 -24.69 -24.32 -9.36
C SER A 115 -24.57 -23.34 -8.21
N ILE A 116 -23.39 -23.25 -7.57
CA ILE A 116 -23.15 -22.27 -6.49
C ILE A 116 -23.34 -20.83 -6.99
N CYS A 117 -22.84 -20.51 -8.18
CA CYS A 117 -23.01 -19.17 -8.77
C CYS A 117 -24.50 -18.85 -8.98
N ASP A 118 -25.23 -19.75 -9.60
CA ASP A 118 -26.64 -19.54 -9.91
C ASP A 118 -27.51 -19.49 -8.62
N GLU A 119 -27.23 -20.35 -7.63
CA GLU A 119 -27.90 -20.33 -6.32
C GLU A 119 -27.67 -19.02 -5.56
N GLU A 120 -26.43 -18.50 -5.53
CA GLU A 120 -26.14 -17.25 -4.85
C GLU A 120 -26.73 -16.05 -5.60
N ALA A 121 -26.81 -16.11 -6.94
CA ALA A 121 -27.49 -15.10 -7.75
C ALA A 121 -29.00 -15.07 -7.46
N GLU A 122 -29.64 -16.23 -7.36
CA GLU A 122 -31.06 -16.32 -7.00
C GLU A 122 -31.35 -15.73 -5.60
N LYS A 123 -30.49 -16.02 -4.60
CA LYS A 123 -30.61 -15.43 -3.25
C LYS A 123 -30.54 -13.90 -3.25
N LEU A 124 -29.80 -13.32 -4.18
CA LEU A 124 -29.67 -11.87 -4.36
C LEU A 124 -30.70 -11.30 -5.36
N LYS A 125 -31.70 -12.10 -5.77
CA LYS A 125 -32.77 -11.71 -6.69
C LYS A 125 -32.25 -11.23 -8.05
N VAL A 126 -31.25 -11.92 -8.58
CA VAL A 126 -30.85 -11.78 -9.97
C VAL A 126 -31.87 -12.54 -10.83
N ASN A 127 -32.47 -11.87 -11.82
CA ASN A 127 -33.65 -12.38 -12.51
C ASN A 127 -33.38 -13.58 -13.41
N LYS A 128 -32.22 -13.55 -14.08
CA LYS A 128 -31.83 -14.62 -15.02
C LYS A 128 -30.32 -14.63 -15.20
N THR A 129 -29.79 -15.83 -15.34
CA THR A 129 -28.37 -16.06 -15.66
C THR A 129 -28.23 -16.86 -16.96
N TYR A 130 -27.12 -16.66 -17.65
CA TYR A 130 -26.75 -17.40 -18.84
C TYR A 130 -25.25 -17.67 -18.86
N TRP A 131 -24.86 -18.93 -19.13
CA TRP A 131 -23.46 -19.35 -19.22
C TRP A 131 -23.03 -19.49 -20.68
N ARG A 132 -21.94 -18.84 -21.06
CA ARG A 132 -21.28 -18.97 -22.34
C ARG A 132 -19.88 -19.52 -22.15
N THR A 133 -19.53 -20.60 -22.85
CA THR A 133 -18.13 -21.03 -22.93
C THR A 133 -17.38 -20.07 -23.84
N VAL A 134 -16.28 -19.52 -23.36
CA VAL A 134 -15.43 -18.63 -24.15
C VAL A 134 -14.67 -19.47 -25.19
N PRO A 135 -14.69 -19.11 -26.49
CA PRO A 135 -13.94 -19.83 -27.51
C PRO A 135 -12.44 -19.53 -27.33
N VAL A 136 -11.68 -20.52 -26.87
CA VAL A 136 -10.23 -20.43 -26.63
C VAL A 136 -9.50 -21.57 -27.32
N ASN A 137 -8.27 -21.31 -27.73
CA ASN A 137 -7.39 -22.31 -28.35
C ASN A 137 -6.28 -22.74 -27.36
N TYR A 138 -6.48 -23.85 -26.65
CA TYR A 138 -5.51 -24.37 -25.69
C TYR A 138 -4.26 -25.00 -26.35
N GLU A 139 -4.31 -25.31 -27.68
CA GLU A 139 -3.20 -26.00 -28.34
C GLU A 139 -1.98 -25.11 -28.55
N ILE A 140 -2.16 -23.78 -28.55
CA ILE A 140 -1.07 -22.81 -28.73
C ILE A 140 -0.34 -22.47 -27.43
N LEU A 141 -0.79 -23.01 -26.30
CA LEU A 141 -0.19 -22.74 -25.00
C LEU A 141 1.09 -23.57 -24.81
N GLY A 142 2.10 -22.98 -24.22
CA GLY A 142 3.25 -23.70 -23.72
C GLY A 142 2.89 -24.71 -22.61
N PRO A 143 3.71 -25.74 -22.39
CA PRO A 143 3.39 -26.86 -21.48
C PRO A 143 2.98 -26.46 -20.08
N LEU A 144 3.70 -25.51 -19.45
CA LEU A 144 3.39 -25.03 -18.09
C LEU A 144 2.07 -24.28 -18.04
N ALA A 145 1.81 -23.41 -19.02
CA ALA A 145 0.56 -22.66 -19.11
C ALA A 145 -0.63 -23.60 -19.36
N LYS A 146 -0.45 -24.59 -20.25
CA LYS A 146 -1.48 -25.60 -20.59
C LYS A 146 -1.82 -26.50 -19.40
N ALA A 147 -0.83 -26.95 -18.63
CA ALA A 147 -1.03 -27.81 -17.46
C ALA A 147 -1.88 -27.15 -16.36
N ASN A 148 -1.82 -25.81 -16.26
CA ASN A 148 -2.54 -25.02 -15.26
C ASN A 148 -3.70 -24.21 -15.86
N ALA A 149 -4.04 -24.40 -17.13
CA ALA A 149 -5.06 -23.62 -17.79
C ALA A 149 -6.46 -23.88 -17.21
N PRO A 150 -7.22 -22.86 -16.84
CA PRO A 150 -8.59 -23.01 -16.34
C PRO A 150 -9.56 -23.29 -17.50
N PHE A 151 -10.72 -23.83 -17.19
CA PHE A 151 -11.86 -23.79 -18.09
C PHE A 151 -12.50 -22.39 -18.03
N ILE A 152 -12.61 -21.69 -19.15
CA ILE A 152 -13.00 -20.28 -19.19
C ILE A 152 -14.43 -20.12 -19.65
N CYS A 153 -15.25 -19.45 -18.82
CA CYS A 153 -16.64 -19.13 -19.11
C CYS A 153 -16.93 -17.64 -18.95
N GLN A 154 -17.93 -17.18 -19.68
CA GLN A 154 -18.64 -15.94 -19.40
C GLN A 154 -19.98 -16.24 -18.73
N TRP A 155 -20.29 -15.47 -17.69
CA TRP A 155 -21.53 -15.55 -16.95
C TRP A 155 -22.30 -14.24 -17.10
N ILE A 156 -23.44 -14.28 -17.79
CA ILE A 156 -24.26 -13.11 -18.09
C ILE A 156 -25.42 -13.09 -17.13
N LEU A 157 -25.65 -11.94 -16.50
CA LEU A 157 -26.68 -11.72 -15.48
C LEU A 157 -27.65 -10.64 -15.96
N TYR A 158 -28.93 -10.86 -15.70
CA TYR A 158 -29.99 -9.88 -15.87
C TYR A 158 -30.50 -9.44 -14.49
N ILE A 159 -30.44 -8.15 -14.22
CA ILE A 159 -30.72 -7.56 -12.92
C ILE A 159 -31.82 -6.52 -13.10
N ASP A 160 -32.79 -6.48 -12.19
CA ASP A 160 -33.83 -5.46 -12.21
C ASP A 160 -33.23 -4.07 -12.32
N LYS A 161 -33.91 -3.17 -13.02
CA LYS A 161 -33.40 -1.84 -13.30
C LYS A 161 -33.12 -1.07 -12.02
N LYS A 162 -31.83 -0.79 -11.78
CA LYS A 162 -31.29 -0.06 -10.65
C LYS A 162 -30.32 0.98 -11.15
N ASP A 163 -29.96 1.91 -10.26
CA ASP A 163 -28.82 2.78 -10.54
C ASP A 163 -27.55 1.93 -10.73
N HIS A 164 -26.71 2.37 -11.62
CA HIS A 164 -25.48 1.67 -12.00
C HIS A 164 -24.60 1.31 -10.79
N LYS A 165 -24.45 2.23 -9.81
CA LYS A 165 -23.66 1.99 -8.60
C LYS A 165 -24.24 0.88 -7.74
N ASP A 166 -25.54 0.72 -7.70
CA ASP A 166 -26.20 -0.37 -6.97
C ASP A 166 -25.99 -1.70 -7.67
N VAL A 167 -26.01 -1.73 -9.00
CA VAL A 167 -25.70 -2.92 -9.78
C VAL A 167 -24.27 -3.37 -9.50
N GLU A 168 -23.30 -2.48 -9.58
CA GLU A 168 -21.89 -2.80 -9.30
C GLU A 168 -21.67 -3.27 -7.87
N ARG A 169 -22.36 -2.66 -6.89
CA ARG A 169 -22.30 -3.09 -5.49
C ARG A 169 -22.91 -4.48 -5.30
N LEU A 170 -24.03 -4.76 -5.96
CA LEU A 170 -24.66 -6.08 -5.97
C LEU A 170 -23.72 -7.15 -6.57
N LEU A 171 -23.11 -6.86 -7.72
CA LEU A 171 -22.19 -7.77 -8.39
C LEU A 171 -20.93 -8.04 -7.55
N PHE A 172 -20.42 -7.02 -6.86
CA PHE A 172 -19.32 -7.17 -5.90
C PHE A 172 -19.70 -8.10 -4.74
N GLN A 173 -20.84 -7.87 -4.11
CA GLN A 173 -21.37 -8.72 -3.05
C GLN A 173 -21.54 -10.17 -3.54
N LEU A 174 -22.18 -10.35 -4.68
CA LEU A 174 -22.40 -11.66 -5.29
C LEU A 174 -21.09 -12.41 -5.50
N ARG A 175 -20.08 -11.74 -6.08
CA ARG A 175 -18.76 -12.34 -6.28
C ARG A 175 -18.11 -12.78 -4.97
N LYS A 176 -18.12 -11.95 -3.94
CA LYS A 176 -17.51 -12.26 -2.63
C LYS A 176 -18.21 -13.43 -1.95
N ARG A 177 -19.54 -13.50 -2.02
CA ARG A 177 -20.32 -14.66 -1.53
C ARG A 177 -19.93 -15.95 -2.24
N ILE A 178 -19.90 -15.93 -3.56
CA ILE A 178 -19.54 -17.10 -4.38
C ILE A 178 -18.13 -17.55 -4.07
N GLU A 179 -17.15 -16.64 -4.09
CA GLU A 179 -15.75 -16.95 -3.77
C GLU A 179 -15.59 -17.55 -2.37
N LYS A 180 -16.36 -17.09 -1.39
CA LYS A 180 -16.38 -17.65 -0.02
C LYS A 180 -16.98 -19.04 -0.03
N LYS A 181 -18.17 -19.22 -0.63
CA LYS A 181 -18.88 -20.49 -0.68
C LYS A 181 -18.09 -21.59 -1.38
N ILE A 182 -17.43 -21.26 -2.48
CA ILE A 182 -16.59 -22.22 -3.23
C ILE A 182 -15.37 -22.61 -2.41
N ARG A 183 -14.70 -21.69 -1.72
CA ARG A 183 -13.58 -21.98 -0.81
C ARG A 183 -14.01 -22.93 0.32
N GLU A 184 -15.18 -22.72 0.91
CA GLU A 184 -15.74 -23.59 1.95
C GLU A 184 -16.05 -24.97 1.41
N THR A 185 -16.65 -25.05 0.21
CA THR A 185 -17.04 -26.31 -0.43
C THR A 185 -15.83 -27.19 -0.77
N PHE A 186 -14.74 -26.59 -1.23
CA PHE A 186 -13.51 -27.29 -1.64
C PHE A 186 -12.37 -27.21 -0.63
N LYS A 187 -12.66 -26.88 0.64
CA LYS A 187 -11.63 -26.65 1.69
C LYS A 187 -10.65 -27.81 1.87
N ASN A 188 -11.08 -29.04 1.62
CA ASN A 188 -10.26 -30.25 1.77
C ASN A 188 -9.60 -30.71 0.45
N ASP A 189 -9.82 -29.99 -0.63
CA ASP A 189 -9.36 -30.36 -1.98
C ASP A 189 -8.22 -29.42 -2.40
N VAL A 190 -7.11 -29.51 -1.64
CA VAL A 190 -5.95 -28.63 -1.77
C VAL A 190 -5.31 -28.85 -3.15
N GLY A 191 -5.30 -27.82 -3.99
CA GLY A 191 -4.54 -27.73 -5.25
C GLY A 191 -5.36 -27.88 -6.54
N ASP A 192 -6.59 -28.38 -6.49
CA ASP A 192 -7.36 -28.74 -7.70
C ASP A 192 -8.55 -27.80 -8.02
N CYS A 193 -8.79 -26.74 -7.25
CA CYS A 193 -9.92 -25.86 -7.48
C CYS A 193 -9.49 -24.39 -7.46
N GLU A 194 -8.85 -23.94 -8.53
CA GLU A 194 -8.63 -22.51 -8.76
C GLU A 194 -9.86 -21.89 -9.45
N PHE A 195 -10.89 -21.61 -8.65
CA PHE A 195 -11.99 -20.79 -9.10
C PHE A 195 -11.67 -19.31 -8.93
N TYR A 196 -11.83 -18.50 -9.98
CA TYR A 196 -11.49 -17.08 -9.95
C TYR A 196 -12.36 -16.27 -10.91
N PHE A 197 -12.91 -15.16 -10.42
CA PHE A 197 -13.48 -14.13 -11.28
C PHE A 197 -12.39 -13.20 -11.79
N ALA A 198 -12.03 -13.28 -13.06
CA ALA A 198 -11.15 -12.29 -13.68
C ALA A 198 -11.82 -10.91 -13.69
N SER A 199 -13.15 -10.88 -13.94
CA SER A 199 -14.01 -9.71 -13.75
C SER A 199 -15.45 -10.15 -13.45
N LEU A 200 -16.22 -9.31 -12.75
CA LEU A 200 -17.69 -9.39 -12.64
C LEU A 200 -18.19 -7.96 -12.50
N SER A 201 -18.73 -7.39 -13.60
CA SER A 201 -19.10 -5.99 -13.68
C SER A 201 -20.22 -5.80 -14.71
N SER A 202 -20.90 -4.69 -14.65
CA SER A 202 -21.85 -4.26 -15.69
C SER A 202 -21.18 -3.40 -16.78
N GLN A 203 -19.90 -3.03 -16.61
CA GLN A 203 -19.19 -2.09 -17.46
C GLN A 203 -17.90 -2.63 -18.07
N THR A 204 -17.17 -3.46 -17.35
CA THR A 204 -15.82 -3.89 -17.73
C THR A 204 -15.69 -5.40 -17.82
N VAL A 205 -14.82 -5.87 -18.72
CA VAL A 205 -14.44 -7.28 -18.85
C VAL A 205 -12.93 -7.44 -18.99
N VAL A 206 -12.37 -8.48 -18.37
CA VAL A 206 -10.94 -8.79 -18.40
C VAL A 206 -10.69 -10.07 -19.16
N TYR A 207 -9.89 -10.01 -20.22
CA TYR A 207 -9.32 -11.13 -20.96
C TYR A 207 -7.83 -11.22 -20.62
N LYS A 208 -7.42 -12.29 -19.95
CA LYS A 208 -6.02 -12.45 -19.48
C LYS A 208 -5.62 -13.91 -19.31
N GLY A 209 -4.32 -14.18 -19.25
CA GLY A 209 -3.83 -15.52 -18.98
C GLY A 209 -2.32 -15.63 -18.93
N MET A 210 -1.81 -16.83 -18.66
CA MET A 210 -0.39 -17.17 -18.74
C MET A 210 0.02 -17.37 -20.21
N VAL A 211 -0.07 -16.28 -20.97
CA VAL A 211 0.21 -16.25 -22.40
C VAL A 211 1.23 -15.17 -22.72
N ARG A 212 1.96 -15.35 -23.81
CA ARG A 212 2.74 -14.28 -24.43
C ARG A 212 1.79 -13.28 -25.08
N SER A 213 2.19 -12.03 -25.20
CA SER A 213 1.35 -10.99 -25.79
C SER A 213 0.92 -11.33 -27.21
N GLU A 214 1.82 -11.88 -28.00
CA GLU A 214 1.56 -12.21 -29.42
C GLU A 214 0.43 -13.21 -29.61
N ILE A 215 0.23 -14.12 -28.64
CA ILE A 215 -0.78 -15.17 -28.76
C ILE A 215 -2.09 -14.88 -28.01
N LEU A 216 -2.24 -13.71 -27.35
CA LEU A 216 -3.44 -13.40 -26.57
C LEU A 216 -4.72 -13.42 -27.47
N SER A 217 -4.67 -12.80 -28.64
CA SER A 217 -5.80 -12.82 -29.60
C SER A 217 -5.93 -14.17 -30.32
N GLU A 218 -4.83 -14.93 -30.47
CA GLU A 218 -4.87 -16.28 -30.98
C GLU A 218 -5.49 -17.27 -29.99
N PHE A 219 -5.28 -17.02 -28.69
CA PHE A 219 -5.87 -17.79 -27.60
C PHE A 219 -7.37 -17.49 -27.43
N TYR A 220 -7.71 -16.19 -27.27
CA TYR A 220 -9.12 -15.75 -27.19
C TYR A 220 -9.69 -15.40 -28.55
N GLN A 221 -10.43 -16.31 -29.16
CA GLN A 221 -10.96 -16.10 -30.52
C GLN A 221 -11.91 -14.90 -30.62
N ASP A 222 -12.58 -14.53 -29.52
CA ASP A 222 -13.44 -13.35 -29.44
C ASP A 222 -12.70 -12.06 -29.87
N LEU A 223 -11.41 -11.96 -29.52
CA LEU A 223 -10.61 -10.76 -29.78
C LEU A 223 -10.25 -10.56 -31.26
N LYS A 224 -10.51 -11.54 -32.14
CA LYS A 224 -10.32 -11.42 -33.59
C LYS A 224 -11.52 -10.88 -34.33
N GLU A 225 -12.67 -10.85 -33.69
CA GLU A 225 -13.93 -10.52 -34.33
C GLU A 225 -14.07 -9.02 -34.60
N GLU A 226 -14.41 -8.63 -35.79
CA GLU A 226 -14.59 -7.23 -36.17
C GLU A 226 -15.77 -6.56 -35.45
N SER A 227 -16.79 -7.34 -35.05
CA SER A 227 -17.93 -6.86 -34.27
C SER A 227 -17.61 -6.64 -32.80
N PHE A 228 -16.39 -7.06 -32.34
CA PHE A 228 -15.93 -6.77 -30.99
C PHE A 228 -15.44 -5.33 -30.89
N LYS A 229 -16.31 -4.44 -30.46
CA LYS A 229 -16.06 -2.99 -30.36
C LYS A 229 -16.07 -2.57 -28.91
N VAL A 230 -15.13 -1.68 -28.54
CA VAL A 230 -14.94 -1.18 -27.16
C VAL A 230 -14.69 0.33 -27.19
N SER A 231 -15.09 1.03 -26.13
CA SER A 231 -14.84 2.47 -25.96
C SER A 231 -13.47 2.77 -25.35
N PHE A 232 -12.91 1.82 -24.62
CA PHE A 232 -11.55 1.85 -24.11
C PHE A 232 -10.99 0.43 -23.93
N SER A 233 -9.66 0.33 -23.87
CA SER A 233 -8.94 -0.88 -23.54
C SER A 233 -7.64 -0.55 -22.82
N VAL A 234 -7.47 -1.10 -21.64
CA VAL A 234 -6.21 -1.15 -20.87
C VAL A 234 -5.50 -2.45 -21.23
N TYR A 235 -4.22 -2.41 -21.52
CA TYR A 235 -3.43 -3.60 -21.83
C TYR A 235 -2.22 -3.70 -20.92
N HIS A 236 -1.83 -4.94 -20.59
CA HIS A 236 -0.72 -5.21 -19.69
C HIS A 236 0.05 -6.44 -20.14
N ARG A 237 1.37 -6.32 -20.16
CA ARG A 237 2.32 -7.39 -20.41
C ARG A 237 3.07 -7.72 -19.14
N ARG A 238 3.05 -8.98 -18.74
CA ARG A 238 3.69 -9.58 -17.56
C ARG A 238 2.75 -9.70 -16.34
N PHE A 239 3.13 -10.56 -15.39
CA PHE A 239 2.53 -10.68 -14.05
C PHE A 239 3.39 -9.95 -13.00
N SER A 240 2.95 -9.95 -11.73
CA SER A 240 3.74 -9.37 -10.64
C SER A 240 5.02 -10.18 -10.33
N THR A 241 6.16 -9.52 -10.19
CA THR A 241 7.49 -10.12 -10.09
C THR A 241 7.75 -10.94 -8.83
N ASN A 242 6.99 -10.74 -7.76
CA ASN A 242 7.20 -11.35 -6.43
C ASN A 242 6.41 -12.64 -6.19
N THR A 243 5.76 -13.19 -7.23
CA THR A 243 4.96 -14.41 -7.13
C THR A 243 5.29 -15.35 -8.28
N LEU A 244 4.99 -16.65 -8.09
CA LEU A 244 5.06 -17.59 -9.22
C LEU A 244 3.92 -17.29 -10.21
N PRO A 245 4.17 -17.40 -11.53
CA PRO A 245 3.13 -17.19 -12.55
C PRO A 245 1.93 -18.09 -12.33
N LYS A 246 0.74 -17.48 -12.31
CA LYS A 246 -0.55 -18.16 -12.22
C LYS A 246 -1.59 -17.41 -13.04
N TRP A 247 -2.54 -18.13 -13.63
CA TRP A 247 -3.62 -17.56 -14.44
C TRP A 247 -4.35 -16.40 -13.75
N PRO A 248 -4.76 -16.49 -12.47
CA PRO A 248 -5.40 -15.38 -11.76
C PRO A 248 -4.52 -14.14 -11.57
N LEU A 249 -3.18 -14.34 -11.48
CA LEU A 249 -2.21 -13.27 -11.19
C LEU A 249 -1.70 -12.54 -12.44
N ALA A 250 -2.00 -13.04 -13.65
CA ALA A 250 -1.78 -12.26 -14.87
C ALA A 250 -2.56 -10.94 -14.79
N GLN A 251 -1.95 -9.87 -15.32
CA GLN A 251 -2.56 -8.55 -15.33
C GLN A 251 -3.18 -8.24 -16.70
N PRO A 252 -4.15 -7.30 -16.79
CA PRO A 252 -4.67 -6.43 -15.73
C PRO A 252 -5.46 -7.18 -14.65
N MET A 253 -5.57 -6.54 -13.48
CA MET A 253 -6.52 -6.94 -12.45
C MET A 253 -7.93 -6.45 -12.83
N ARG A 254 -8.89 -6.31 -11.88
CA ARG A 254 -10.26 -5.87 -12.21
C ARG A 254 -10.36 -4.40 -12.55
N PHE A 255 -9.46 -3.59 -12.00
CA PHE A 255 -9.40 -2.14 -12.16
C PHE A 255 -8.03 -1.65 -12.60
N LEU A 256 -6.95 -2.38 -12.29
CA LEU A 256 -5.58 -1.92 -12.42
C LEU A 256 -4.73 -2.76 -13.38
N GLY A 257 -3.91 -2.07 -14.17
CA GLY A 257 -2.64 -2.58 -14.71
C GLY A 257 -1.49 -1.88 -14.00
N HIS A 258 -0.61 -2.65 -13.33
CA HIS A 258 0.46 -2.13 -12.49
C HIS A 258 1.84 -2.46 -13.06
N ASN A 259 2.60 -1.44 -13.39
CA ASN A 259 4.01 -1.54 -13.74
C ASN A 259 4.86 -0.99 -12.59
N GLY A 260 5.39 -1.88 -11.80
CA GLY A 260 6.20 -1.52 -10.63
C GLY A 260 6.13 -2.54 -9.51
N GLU A 261 6.39 -2.08 -8.31
CA GLU A 261 6.34 -2.87 -7.09
C GLU A 261 5.93 -2.00 -5.90
N ILE A 262 5.06 -2.53 -5.05
CA ILE A 262 4.67 -1.87 -3.80
C ILE A 262 5.58 -2.33 -2.68
N ASN A 263 6.54 -1.49 -2.30
CA ASN A 263 7.53 -1.79 -1.28
C ASN A 263 6.92 -1.92 0.12
N THR A 264 5.77 -1.29 0.35
CA THR A 264 5.06 -1.25 1.62
C THR A 264 4.04 -2.38 1.81
N LEU A 265 4.00 -3.37 0.91
CA LEU A 265 2.96 -4.40 0.84
C LEU A 265 2.62 -5.06 2.20
N LEU A 266 3.62 -5.47 2.97
CA LEU A 266 3.39 -6.15 4.26
C LEU A 266 2.67 -5.23 5.25
N GLY A 267 3.11 -3.99 5.37
CA GLY A 267 2.45 -2.97 6.20
C GLY A 267 1.03 -2.69 5.72
N ASN A 268 0.85 -2.51 4.40
CA ASN A 268 -0.46 -2.25 3.82
C ASN A 268 -1.43 -3.41 4.07
N ILE A 269 -0.99 -4.67 3.95
CA ILE A 269 -1.82 -5.84 4.27
C ILE A 269 -2.22 -5.85 5.75
N ASN A 270 -1.27 -5.59 6.67
CA ASN A 270 -1.55 -5.57 8.10
C ASN A 270 -2.55 -4.47 8.47
N TRP A 271 -2.38 -3.27 7.91
CA TRP A 271 -3.29 -2.16 8.15
C TRP A 271 -4.64 -2.32 7.44
N ALA A 272 -4.68 -2.90 6.25
CA ALA A 272 -5.94 -3.25 5.59
C ALA A 272 -6.75 -4.25 6.41
N LYS A 273 -6.12 -5.28 6.99
CA LYS A 273 -6.77 -6.20 7.93
C LYS A 273 -7.28 -5.48 9.19
N ALA A 274 -6.49 -4.57 9.76
CA ALA A 274 -6.95 -3.76 10.89
C ALA A 274 -8.15 -2.89 10.51
N SER A 275 -8.21 -2.39 9.27
CA SER A 275 -9.30 -1.54 8.76
C SER A 275 -10.58 -2.32 8.43
N GLU A 276 -10.54 -3.65 8.45
CA GLU A 276 -11.74 -4.49 8.24
C GLU A 276 -12.83 -4.24 9.29
N THR A 277 -12.49 -3.72 10.48
CA THR A 277 -13.47 -3.27 11.47
C THR A 277 -14.31 -2.09 11.00
N HIS A 278 -13.72 -1.17 10.22
CA HIS A 278 -14.44 -0.06 9.61
C HIS A 278 -15.43 -0.49 8.53
N ILE A 279 -15.24 -1.69 7.97
CA ILE A 279 -16.17 -2.29 7.01
C ILE A 279 -17.45 -2.68 7.72
N ASP A 280 -17.38 -3.18 8.95
CA ASP A 280 -18.57 -3.50 9.76
C ASP A 280 -19.43 -2.27 9.97
N ASP A 281 -18.83 -1.14 10.30
CA ASP A 281 -19.52 0.12 10.52
C ASP A 281 -20.22 0.67 9.25
N PHE A 282 -19.60 0.46 8.07
CA PHE A 282 -20.10 1.00 6.81
C PHE A 282 -21.04 0.04 6.07
N TRP A 283 -20.69 -1.26 6.01
CA TRP A 283 -21.39 -2.27 5.24
C TRP A 283 -22.41 -3.07 6.06
N GLY A 284 -22.37 -2.96 7.41
CA GLY A 284 -23.31 -3.63 8.32
C GLY A 284 -23.23 -5.16 8.15
N GLU A 285 -24.39 -5.80 8.04
CA GLU A 285 -24.50 -7.27 7.92
C GLU A 285 -23.75 -7.85 6.71
N LEU A 286 -23.54 -7.05 5.65
CA LEU A 286 -22.81 -7.47 4.45
C LEU A 286 -21.31 -7.62 4.68
N SER A 287 -20.76 -7.05 5.75
CA SER A 287 -19.32 -7.07 6.05
C SER A 287 -18.74 -8.49 6.11
N ASN A 288 -19.47 -9.44 6.71
CA ASN A 288 -19.04 -10.84 6.82
C ASN A 288 -18.94 -11.57 5.48
N GLU A 289 -19.63 -11.08 4.45
CA GLU A 289 -19.57 -11.63 3.10
C GLU A 289 -18.38 -11.05 2.32
N ILE A 290 -18.00 -9.82 2.62
CA ILE A 290 -16.97 -9.04 1.92
C ILE A 290 -15.57 -9.40 2.40
N LYS A 291 -15.41 -9.65 3.70
CA LYS A 291 -14.12 -10.00 4.31
C LYS A 291 -13.63 -11.41 3.91
N PRO A 292 -12.31 -11.62 3.83
CA PRO A 292 -11.24 -10.63 3.93
C PRO A 292 -11.09 -9.79 2.66
N ILE A 293 -10.56 -8.58 2.80
CA ILE A 293 -10.27 -7.70 1.65
C ILE A 293 -8.96 -8.12 0.99
N VAL A 294 -7.91 -8.25 1.78
CA VAL A 294 -6.55 -8.55 1.34
C VAL A 294 -6.15 -10.00 1.67
N ASP A 295 -5.20 -10.52 0.92
CA ASP A 295 -4.73 -11.92 1.07
C ASP A 295 -3.20 -11.95 0.96
N VAL A 296 -2.52 -12.47 1.98
CA VAL A 296 -1.06 -12.57 2.05
C VAL A 296 -0.45 -13.47 0.96
N ASN A 297 -1.25 -14.36 0.37
CA ASN A 297 -0.82 -15.27 -0.69
C ASN A 297 -0.99 -14.69 -2.10
N LYS A 298 -1.50 -13.45 -2.21
CA LYS A 298 -1.67 -12.77 -3.50
C LYS A 298 -0.58 -11.73 -3.71
N SER A 299 -0.44 -11.28 -4.97
CA SER A 299 0.54 -10.26 -5.32
C SER A 299 0.18 -8.88 -4.74
N ASP A 300 1.17 -7.98 -4.74
CA ASP A 300 1.00 -6.57 -4.41
C ASP A 300 -0.10 -5.91 -5.25
N SER A 301 -0.03 -6.09 -6.57
CA SER A 301 -1.03 -5.57 -7.52
C SER A 301 -2.44 -6.08 -7.22
N SER A 302 -2.58 -7.36 -6.87
CA SER A 302 -3.88 -7.97 -6.55
C SER A 302 -4.45 -7.42 -5.23
N ASN A 303 -3.63 -7.17 -4.23
CA ASN A 303 -4.04 -6.61 -2.95
C ASN A 303 -4.38 -5.12 -3.06
N LEU A 304 -3.60 -4.36 -3.86
CA LEU A 304 -3.91 -2.96 -4.17
C LEU A 304 -5.24 -2.84 -4.93
N ASP A 305 -5.46 -3.69 -5.95
CA ASP A 305 -6.72 -3.75 -6.71
C ASP A 305 -7.92 -4.06 -5.80
N ALA A 306 -7.78 -5.00 -4.86
CA ALA A 306 -8.83 -5.34 -3.91
C ALA A 306 -9.14 -4.20 -2.91
N THR A 307 -8.10 -3.47 -2.47
CA THR A 307 -8.25 -2.27 -1.61
C THR A 307 -8.90 -1.12 -2.39
N LEU A 308 -8.52 -0.94 -3.64
CA LEU A 308 -9.15 0.03 -4.53
C LEU A 308 -10.63 -0.33 -4.78
N GLU A 309 -10.93 -1.61 -5.03
CA GLU A 309 -12.29 -2.09 -5.26
C GLU A 309 -13.21 -1.77 -4.09
N ILE A 310 -12.82 -2.04 -2.84
CA ILE A 310 -13.69 -1.74 -1.68
C ILE A 310 -13.94 -0.23 -1.52
N ASN A 311 -12.97 0.62 -1.83
CA ASN A 311 -13.14 2.07 -1.82
C ASN A 311 -14.18 2.51 -2.86
N ILE A 312 -14.06 2.00 -4.10
CA ILE A 312 -15.01 2.29 -5.20
C ILE A 312 -16.42 1.80 -4.83
N ARG A 313 -16.53 0.57 -4.33
CA ARG A 313 -17.83 -0.03 -3.94
C ARG A 313 -18.44 0.64 -2.71
N SER A 314 -17.64 1.34 -1.92
CA SER A 314 -18.08 2.22 -0.83
C SER A 314 -18.50 3.63 -1.34
N GLY A 315 -18.44 3.88 -2.65
CA GLY A 315 -18.96 5.09 -3.28
C GLY A 315 -17.92 6.15 -3.62
N GLN A 316 -16.63 5.86 -3.43
CA GLN A 316 -15.55 6.78 -3.82
C GLN A 316 -15.25 6.63 -5.33
N PRO A 317 -14.99 7.71 -6.06
CA PRO A 317 -14.46 7.62 -7.43
C PRO A 317 -13.10 6.93 -7.44
N ILE A 318 -12.80 6.23 -8.53
CA ILE A 318 -11.52 5.56 -8.72
C ILE A 318 -10.36 6.55 -8.66
N THR A 319 -10.51 7.74 -9.22
CA THR A 319 -9.52 8.82 -9.19
C THR A 319 -9.18 9.26 -7.77
N ASP A 320 -10.20 9.54 -6.94
CA ASP A 320 -10.01 9.96 -5.55
C ASP A 320 -9.37 8.86 -4.70
N SER A 321 -9.80 7.61 -4.91
CA SER A 321 -9.27 6.46 -4.22
C SER A 321 -7.79 6.26 -4.52
N LEU A 322 -7.38 6.40 -5.78
CA LEU A 322 -5.97 6.32 -6.18
C LEU A 322 -5.13 7.47 -5.63
N LEU A 323 -5.64 8.71 -5.65
CA LEU A 323 -4.96 9.85 -5.03
C LEU A 323 -4.72 9.65 -3.53
N LYS A 324 -5.61 8.94 -2.82
CA LYS A 324 -5.46 8.61 -1.40
C LYS A 324 -4.51 7.44 -1.15
N LEU A 325 -4.60 6.40 -2.01
CA LEU A 325 -3.77 5.20 -1.88
C LEU A 325 -2.33 5.44 -2.35
N VAL A 326 -2.13 6.26 -3.38
CA VAL A 326 -0.82 6.58 -3.97
C VAL A 326 -0.67 8.12 -4.05
N PRO A 327 -0.54 8.80 -2.90
CA PRO A 327 -0.48 10.25 -2.86
C PRO A 327 0.83 10.79 -3.42
N GLU A 328 0.78 11.97 -4.03
CA GLU A 328 1.98 12.72 -4.39
C GLU A 328 2.74 13.26 -3.17
N ALA A 329 3.96 13.75 -3.40
CA ALA A 329 4.71 14.53 -2.41
C ALA A 329 4.12 15.94 -2.31
N PHE A 330 3.09 16.15 -1.49
CA PHE A 330 2.27 17.35 -1.51
C PHE A 330 2.74 18.49 -0.58
N ARG A 331 3.68 18.23 0.34
CA ARG A 331 4.02 19.21 1.39
C ARG A 331 4.94 20.31 0.93
N ASP A 332 6.08 19.92 0.38
CA ASP A 332 7.12 20.87 -0.05
C ASP A 332 7.09 21.10 -1.57
N GLN A 333 5.99 20.79 -2.22
CA GLN A 333 5.83 20.98 -3.65
C GLN A 333 5.46 22.43 -3.96
N PRO A 334 6.31 23.18 -4.69
CA PRO A 334 6.06 24.59 -5.00
C PRO A 334 4.75 24.84 -5.73
N GLU A 335 4.36 23.92 -6.63
CA GLU A 335 3.12 24.01 -7.40
C GLU A 335 1.84 23.93 -6.54
N LEU A 336 1.95 23.39 -5.32
CA LEU A 336 0.85 23.34 -4.35
C LEU A 336 0.87 24.48 -3.33
N GLU A 337 1.82 25.41 -3.40
CA GLU A 337 1.98 26.46 -2.40
C GLU A 337 0.70 27.29 -2.22
N GLN A 338 -0.04 27.53 -3.30
CA GLN A 338 -1.31 28.26 -3.29
C GLN A 338 -2.56 27.34 -3.35
N ARG A 339 -2.40 26.04 -3.15
CA ARG A 339 -3.46 25.04 -3.25
C ARG A 339 -3.72 24.35 -1.91
N ASP A 340 -4.10 25.17 -0.92
CA ASP A 340 -4.46 24.69 0.42
C ASP A 340 -5.56 23.65 0.45
N ASP A 341 -6.47 23.68 -0.51
CA ASP A 341 -7.57 22.73 -0.67
C ASP A 341 -7.04 21.31 -0.96
N ILE A 342 -6.08 21.20 -1.90
CA ILE A 342 -5.47 19.93 -2.29
C ILE A 342 -4.55 19.42 -1.16
N LYS A 343 -3.74 20.30 -0.56
CA LYS A 343 -2.92 19.92 0.61
C LYS A 343 -3.79 19.35 1.72
N ALA A 344 -4.87 20.04 2.08
CA ALA A 344 -5.79 19.58 3.13
C ALA A 344 -6.46 18.24 2.77
N PHE A 345 -6.78 18.00 1.50
CA PHE A 345 -7.29 16.70 1.04
C PHE A 345 -6.27 15.57 1.31
N TYR A 346 -4.99 15.78 0.95
CA TYR A 346 -3.96 14.77 1.17
C TYR A 346 -3.63 14.57 2.66
N GLU A 347 -3.50 15.64 3.43
CA GLU A 347 -3.25 15.56 4.88
C GLU A 347 -4.40 14.86 5.62
N TYR A 348 -5.63 15.20 5.27
CA TYR A 348 -6.81 14.52 5.81
C TYR A 348 -6.79 13.03 5.47
N SER A 349 -6.52 12.68 4.21
CA SER A 349 -6.45 11.29 3.74
C SER A 349 -5.34 10.51 4.44
N ALA A 350 -4.16 11.10 4.62
CA ALA A 350 -3.04 10.50 5.35
C ALA A 350 -3.34 10.23 6.83
N SER A 351 -4.30 10.94 7.43
CA SER A 351 -4.75 10.68 8.80
C SER A 351 -5.70 9.47 8.92
N LEU A 352 -6.19 8.94 7.79
CA LEU A 352 -7.16 7.84 7.75
C LEU A 352 -6.52 6.50 7.41
N GLN A 353 -5.59 6.49 6.46
CA GLN A 353 -4.99 5.26 5.92
C GLN A 353 -3.54 5.49 5.49
N GLU A 354 -2.77 4.41 5.42
CA GLU A 354 -1.42 4.40 4.91
C GLU A 354 -1.42 4.48 3.38
N ALA A 355 -0.38 5.14 2.82
CA ALA A 355 -0.11 5.07 1.41
C ALA A 355 0.42 3.68 1.00
N TRP A 356 0.10 3.27 -0.22
CA TRP A 356 0.73 2.17 -0.93
C TRP A 356 1.92 2.76 -1.70
N ASP A 357 3.12 2.56 -1.19
CA ASP A 357 4.31 3.24 -1.65
C ASP A 357 5.29 2.29 -2.34
N GLY A 358 5.89 2.76 -3.41
CA GLY A 358 6.83 2.05 -4.26
C GLY A 358 6.84 2.62 -5.67
N PRO A 359 7.82 2.24 -6.52
CA PRO A 359 7.88 2.70 -7.91
C PRO A 359 6.70 2.11 -8.71
N ALA A 360 5.71 2.93 -9.06
CA ALA A 360 4.48 2.46 -9.69
C ALA A 360 3.99 3.37 -10.83
N LEU A 361 3.74 2.77 -11.98
CA LEU A 361 2.80 3.30 -12.97
C LEU A 361 1.53 2.46 -12.87
N LEU A 362 0.42 3.09 -12.50
CA LEU A 362 -0.90 2.48 -12.43
C LEU A 362 -1.74 2.97 -13.58
N VAL A 363 -2.20 2.06 -14.42
CA VAL A 363 -3.24 2.30 -15.43
C VAL A 363 -4.53 1.70 -14.89
N PHE A 364 -5.62 2.45 -14.95
CA PHE A 364 -6.86 2.05 -14.28
C PHE A 364 -8.09 2.27 -15.15
N ALA A 365 -9.12 1.46 -14.92
CA ALA A 365 -10.45 1.68 -15.48
C ALA A 365 -11.54 1.07 -14.60
N ASP A 366 -12.71 1.76 -14.51
CA ASP A 366 -13.90 1.27 -13.82
C ASP A 366 -15.18 1.34 -14.69
N GLY A 367 -15.02 1.71 -15.95
CA GLY A 367 -16.10 1.93 -16.90
C GLY A 367 -16.62 3.37 -16.94
N ASN A 368 -16.46 4.15 -15.87
CA ASN A 368 -16.75 5.58 -15.84
C ASN A 368 -15.51 6.41 -16.18
N PHE A 369 -14.36 5.90 -15.78
CA PHE A 369 -13.04 6.50 -16.01
C PHE A 369 -12.07 5.47 -16.58
N VAL A 370 -11.18 5.94 -17.45
CA VAL A 370 -9.92 5.27 -17.77
C VAL A 370 -8.79 6.27 -17.61
N GLY A 371 -7.67 5.84 -17.07
CA GLY A 371 -6.58 6.78 -16.83
C GLY A 371 -5.29 6.13 -16.37
N ALA A 372 -4.34 6.98 -16.00
CA ALA A 372 -3.08 6.56 -15.45
C ALA A 372 -2.57 7.53 -14.39
N THR A 373 -1.83 7.00 -13.42
CA THR A 373 -1.16 7.78 -12.38
C THR A 373 0.22 7.21 -12.08
N LEU A 374 1.14 8.10 -11.74
CA LEU A 374 2.47 7.74 -11.25
C LEU A 374 2.55 7.88 -9.74
N ASP A 375 3.43 7.07 -9.15
CA ASP A 375 3.86 7.23 -7.76
C ASP A 375 4.55 8.59 -7.53
N ARG A 376 4.73 8.96 -6.26
CA ARG A 376 5.31 10.25 -5.87
C ARG A 376 6.75 10.48 -6.35
N ASN A 377 7.51 9.40 -6.60
CA ASN A 377 8.88 9.48 -7.12
C ASN A 377 8.91 9.58 -8.65
N GLY A 378 7.88 9.10 -9.34
CA GLY A 378 7.75 9.14 -10.78
C GLY A 378 8.86 8.38 -11.51
N LEU A 379 9.26 7.22 -10.99
CA LEU A 379 10.39 6.44 -11.52
C LEU A 379 10.03 5.65 -12.78
N ARG A 380 8.74 5.36 -12.98
CA ARG A 380 8.28 4.62 -14.18
C ARG A 380 7.94 5.58 -15.31
N PRO A 381 8.27 5.23 -16.57
CA PRO A 381 7.91 6.05 -17.72
C PRO A 381 6.41 5.95 -18.00
N ALA A 382 5.80 7.11 -18.31
CA ALA A 382 4.41 7.21 -18.75
C ALA A 382 4.29 8.32 -19.82
N ARG A 383 3.93 7.93 -21.03
CA ARG A 383 3.78 8.83 -22.18
C ARG A 383 2.36 8.80 -22.70
N TYR A 384 1.85 9.94 -23.09
CA TYR A 384 0.52 10.00 -23.68
C TYR A 384 0.48 10.85 -24.97
N SER A 385 -0.51 10.56 -25.79
CA SER A 385 -0.85 11.32 -26.97
C SER A 385 -2.37 11.51 -27.03
N ILE A 386 -2.81 12.68 -27.44
CA ILE A 386 -4.22 13.04 -27.65
C ILE A 386 -4.39 13.41 -29.11
N THR A 387 -5.44 12.91 -29.76
CA THR A 387 -5.71 13.16 -31.17
C THR A 387 -6.89 14.11 -31.36
N ASN A 388 -6.98 14.77 -32.56
CA ASN A 388 -8.04 15.68 -32.90
C ASN A 388 -9.42 15.02 -33.03
N ASP A 389 -9.47 13.71 -33.21
CA ASP A 389 -10.69 12.89 -33.29
C ASP A 389 -11.01 12.16 -31.94
N GLY A 390 -10.46 12.67 -30.84
CA GLY A 390 -10.87 12.31 -29.49
C GLY A 390 -10.26 11.03 -28.94
N PHE A 391 -9.17 10.49 -29.53
CA PHE A 391 -8.49 9.37 -28.92
C PHE A 391 -7.43 9.84 -27.92
N VAL A 392 -7.35 9.13 -26.79
CA VAL A 392 -6.31 9.26 -25.78
C VAL A 392 -5.55 7.94 -25.70
N ILE A 393 -4.25 8.00 -25.97
CA ILE A 393 -3.35 6.85 -25.95
C ILE A 393 -2.31 7.11 -24.87
N MET A 394 -2.12 6.16 -23.98
CA MET A 394 -1.08 6.22 -22.96
C MET A 394 -0.34 4.88 -22.87
N GLY A 395 0.96 4.94 -22.65
CA GLY A 395 1.78 3.75 -22.48
C GLY A 395 3.05 4.01 -21.72
N SER A 396 3.62 2.93 -21.17
CA SER A 396 4.96 2.94 -20.58
C SER A 396 6.07 3.17 -21.61
N GLU A 397 5.77 2.96 -22.89
CA GLU A 397 6.67 3.22 -24.01
C GLU A 397 5.99 4.04 -25.10
N THR A 398 6.81 4.75 -25.88
CA THR A 398 6.35 5.49 -27.06
C THR A 398 6.39 4.63 -28.32
N GLY A 399 5.50 4.93 -29.30
CA GLY A 399 5.52 4.24 -30.59
C GLY A 399 4.90 2.84 -30.58
N VAL A 400 4.23 2.45 -29.50
CA VAL A 400 3.56 1.14 -29.39
C VAL A 400 2.20 1.10 -30.09
N VAL A 401 1.62 2.27 -30.40
CA VAL A 401 0.38 2.43 -31.14
C VAL A 401 0.67 3.28 -32.38
N ASP A 402 0.16 2.85 -33.55
CA ASP A 402 0.30 3.62 -34.77
C ASP A 402 -0.64 4.83 -34.75
N LEU A 403 -0.04 6.00 -34.79
CA LEU A 403 -0.73 7.27 -34.90
C LEU A 403 -0.15 8.06 -36.08
N GLU A 404 -1.03 8.54 -36.93
CA GLU A 404 -0.67 9.53 -37.93
C GLU A 404 -0.32 10.84 -37.19
N GLU A 405 0.85 11.40 -37.47
CA GLU A 405 1.34 12.60 -36.75
C GLU A 405 0.39 13.78 -36.90
N GLU A 406 -0.26 13.91 -38.04
CA GLU A 406 -1.22 14.97 -38.34
C GLU A 406 -2.46 14.92 -37.44
N ARG A 407 -2.81 13.75 -36.88
CA ARG A 407 -3.95 13.60 -35.96
C ARG A 407 -3.59 13.97 -34.53
N VAL A 408 -2.32 14.01 -34.17
CA VAL A 408 -1.88 14.23 -32.79
C VAL A 408 -1.85 15.72 -32.47
N ILE A 409 -2.71 16.16 -31.56
CA ILE A 409 -2.80 17.55 -31.12
C ILE A 409 -2.00 17.82 -29.83
N GLU A 410 -1.72 16.78 -29.03
CA GLU A 410 -0.95 16.90 -27.80
C GLU A 410 -0.13 15.64 -27.57
N LYS A 411 1.15 15.80 -27.20
CA LYS A 411 2.02 14.74 -26.71
C LYS A 411 2.58 15.16 -25.34
N GLY A 412 2.59 14.23 -24.37
CA GLY A 412 3.06 14.55 -23.05
C GLY A 412 3.62 13.35 -22.28
N ARG A 413 4.06 13.65 -21.08
CA ARG A 413 4.45 12.64 -20.09
C ARG A 413 3.80 12.95 -18.76
N LEU A 414 3.51 11.92 -17.96
CA LEU A 414 3.19 12.11 -16.57
C LEU A 414 4.47 12.30 -15.76
N GLY A 415 4.47 13.28 -14.89
CA GLY A 415 5.48 13.49 -13.87
C GLY A 415 5.15 12.79 -12.54
N PRO A 416 6.03 12.90 -11.53
CA PRO A 416 5.82 12.35 -10.19
C PRO A 416 4.47 12.76 -9.61
N GLY A 417 3.70 11.77 -9.12
CA GLY A 417 2.39 11.98 -8.52
C GLY A 417 1.32 12.58 -9.44
N GLN A 418 1.55 12.62 -10.76
CA GLN A 418 0.59 13.16 -11.71
C GLN A 418 -0.38 12.10 -12.20
N MET A 419 -1.61 12.53 -12.48
CA MET A 419 -2.69 11.70 -13.01
C MET A 419 -3.27 12.34 -14.29
N LEU A 420 -3.63 11.47 -15.24
CA LEU A 420 -4.42 11.79 -16.42
C LEU A 420 -5.59 10.81 -16.47
N ALA A 421 -6.81 11.29 -16.69
CA ALA A 421 -8.00 10.44 -16.82
C ALA A 421 -8.95 10.94 -17.92
N VAL A 422 -9.67 10.02 -18.52
CA VAL A 422 -10.83 10.28 -19.38
C VAL A 422 -12.08 10.04 -18.55
N ASP A 423 -12.95 11.02 -18.48
CA ASP A 423 -14.27 10.96 -17.83
C ASP A 423 -15.33 10.74 -18.89
N PHE A 424 -15.88 9.53 -18.96
CA PHE A 424 -16.91 9.16 -19.95
C PHE A 424 -18.29 9.75 -19.63
N HIS A 425 -18.53 10.20 -18.38
CA HIS A 425 -19.80 10.86 -18.04
C HIS A 425 -19.88 12.28 -18.57
N GLN A 426 -18.73 12.96 -18.63
CA GLN A 426 -18.65 14.34 -19.06
C GLN A 426 -17.95 14.50 -20.41
N ASN A 427 -17.56 13.39 -21.05
CA ASN A 427 -16.88 13.35 -22.34
C ASN A 427 -15.66 14.30 -22.38
N ARG A 428 -14.79 14.20 -21.37
CA ARG A 428 -13.65 15.11 -21.24
C ARG A 428 -12.40 14.41 -20.72
N ILE A 429 -11.27 15.04 -20.99
CA ILE A 429 -9.99 14.65 -20.43
C ILE A 429 -9.76 15.47 -19.16
N LEU A 430 -9.49 14.79 -18.04
CA LEU A 430 -9.10 15.41 -16.78
C LEU A 430 -7.57 15.38 -16.65
N ARG A 431 -6.97 16.55 -16.62
CA ARG A 431 -5.54 16.71 -16.35
C ARG A 431 -5.26 16.72 -14.86
N ASN A 432 -4.00 16.55 -14.50
CA ASN A 432 -3.54 16.44 -13.13
C ASN A 432 -4.21 17.39 -12.12
N TRP A 433 -4.25 18.68 -12.43
CA TRP A 433 -4.83 19.68 -11.51
C TRP A 433 -6.35 19.66 -11.46
N GLU A 434 -6.99 19.27 -12.54
CA GLU A 434 -8.44 19.11 -12.60
C GLU A 434 -8.89 17.93 -11.73
N VAL A 435 -8.23 16.76 -11.87
CA VAL A 435 -8.50 15.59 -11.04
C VAL A 435 -8.35 15.92 -9.55
N LYS A 436 -7.24 16.55 -9.17
CA LYS A 436 -6.94 16.89 -7.77
C LYS A 436 -7.90 17.93 -7.20
N SER A 437 -8.25 18.94 -8.00
CA SER A 437 -9.24 19.96 -7.61
C SER A 437 -10.60 19.36 -7.37
N GLU A 438 -11.05 18.47 -8.27
CA GLU A 438 -12.30 17.77 -8.09
C GLU A 438 -12.30 16.90 -6.84
N ALA A 439 -11.24 16.13 -6.60
CA ALA A 439 -11.10 15.30 -5.40
C ALA A 439 -11.17 16.16 -4.12
N ALA A 440 -10.49 17.31 -4.09
CA ALA A 440 -10.50 18.23 -2.96
C ALA A 440 -11.86 18.89 -2.70
N GLN A 441 -12.73 18.95 -3.70
CA GLN A 441 -14.04 19.62 -3.66
C GLN A 441 -15.25 18.67 -3.60
N ARG A 442 -15.03 17.35 -3.62
CA ARG A 442 -16.14 16.39 -3.74
C ARG A 442 -17.01 16.29 -2.48
N HIS A 443 -18.19 15.76 -2.70
CA HIS A 443 -19.25 15.55 -1.72
C HIS A 443 -19.10 14.25 -0.92
N ASN A 444 -19.77 14.17 0.22
CA ASN A 444 -19.90 12.94 0.99
C ASN A 444 -20.81 11.92 0.30
N TYR A 445 -20.20 10.89 -0.30
CA TYR A 445 -20.92 9.85 -1.04
C TYR A 445 -21.81 8.94 -0.17
N LYS A 446 -21.55 8.83 1.13
CA LYS A 446 -22.41 8.01 2.01
C LYS A 446 -23.78 8.62 2.22
N THR A 447 -23.88 9.93 2.31
CA THR A 447 -25.18 10.62 2.38
C THR A 447 -26.01 10.28 1.14
N LEU A 448 -25.37 10.16 -0.03
CA LEU A 448 -26.02 9.73 -1.27
C LEU A 448 -26.45 8.25 -1.25
N LEU A 449 -25.75 7.36 -0.57
CA LEU A 449 -26.07 5.93 -0.50
C LEU A 449 -27.16 5.61 0.55
N ASN A 450 -27.15 6.28 1.70
CA ASN A 450 -28.10 6.05 2.77
C ASN A 450 -29.46 6.75 2.54
N ASN A 451 -29.49 7.85 1.78
CA ASN A 451 -30.71 8.63 1.50
C ASN A 451 -31.56 8.06 0.36
N ARG A 452 -31.27 6.87 -0.13
CA ARG A 452 -32.13 6.20 -1.14
C ARG A 452 -33.47 5.69 -0.63
N ILE A 453 -33.68 5.72 0.70
CA ILE A 453 -35.00 5.51 1.30
C ILE A 453 -35.80 6.82 1.31
N LEU A 454 -35.16 7.97 1.08
CA LEU A 454 -35.77 9.28 1.04
C LEU A 454 -35.95 9.76 -0.43
N ARG A 455 -37.05 10.47 -0.69
CA ARG A 455 -37.51 10.86 -2.03
C ARG A 455 -36.47 11.66 -2.84
N ASN A 456 -36.41 11.46 -4.13
CA ASN A 456 -35.47 12.04 -5.13
C ASN A 456 -35.17 13.55 -5.03
N TRP A 457 -35.99 14.38 -4.41
CA TRP A 457 -35.78 15.81 -4.26
C TRP A 457 -34.93 16.20 -3.04
N GLU A 458 -34.97 15.41 -1.98
CA GLU A 458 -34.17 15.65 -0.75
C GLU A 458 -32.68 15.32 -0.99
N VAL A 459 -32.40 14.33 -1.86
CA VAL A 459 -31.05 13.96 -2.28
C VAL A 459 -30.31 15.11 -2.99
N LYS A 460 -31.04 15.92 -3.77
CA LYS A 460 -30.44 17.06 -4.48
C LYS A 460 -30.05 18.22 -3.56
N SER A 461 -30.73 18.41 -2.44
CA SER A 461 -30.40 19.49 -1.48
C SER A 461 -29.23 19.13 -0.57
N GLU A 462 -29.06 17.85 -0.20
CA GLU A 462 -27.92 17.38 0.59
C GLU A 462 -26.66 17.13 -0.24
N ALA A 463 -26.80 16.74 -1.50
CA ALA A 463 -25.69 16.62 -2.44
C ALA A 463 -24.93 17.94 -2.67
N ALA A 464 -25.53 19.07 -2.31
CA ALA A 464 -24.89 20.38 -2.38
C ALA A 464 -23.91 20.69 -1.22
N LYS A 465 -23.90 19.89 -0.15
CA LYS A 465 -22.98 20.10 0.97
C LYS A 465 -21.59 19.55 0.63
N ARG A 466 -20.68 20.43 0.23
CA ARG A 466 -19.27 20.09 -0.01
C ARG A 466 -18.53 19.98 1.31
N HIS A 467 -17.70 18.94 1.47
CA HIS A 467 -16.80 18.83 2.61
C HIS A 467 -15.64 19.82 2.45
N ASN A 468 -15.46 20.65 3.45
CA ASN A 468 -14.27 21.50 3.53
C ASN A 468 -13.19 20.73 4.31
N TYR A 469 -12.32 20.04 3.60
CA TYR A 469 -11.25 19.26 4.19
C TYR A 469 -10.32 20.08 5.09
N LYS A 470 -10.08 21.35 4.76
CA LYS A 470 -9.31 22.26 5.60
C LYS A 470 -9.95 22.46 6.97
N ASN A 471 -11.26 22.67 7.03
CA ASN A 471 -11.99 22.80 8.30
C ASN A 471 -12.05 21.47 9.07
N LEU A 472 -12.24 20.35 8.39
CA LEU A 472 -12.22 19.03 9.01
C LEU A 472 -10.84 18.74 9.62
N LEU A 473 -9.77 19.05 8.90
CA LEU A 473 -8.42 18.89 9.39
C LEU A 473 -8.13 19.81 10.58
N ASN A 474 -8.45 21.10 10.50
CA ASN A 474 -8.24 22.06 11.58
C ASN A 474 -8.98 21.67 12.86
N ASN A 475 -10.20 21.11 12.76
CA ASN A 475 -10.96 20.66 13.91
C ASN A 475 -10.41 19.39 14.57
N ARG A 476 -9.64 18.59 13.83
CA ARG A 476 -9.06 17.34 14.30
C ARG A 476 -7.63 17.47 14.80
N THR A 477 -6.85 18.36 14.17
CA THR A 477 -5.40 18.44 14.40
C THR A 477 -5.12 19.15 15.72
N ILE A 478 -4.36 18.48 16.59
CA ILE A 478 -3.77 19.06 17.78
C ILE A 478 -2.28 19.26 17.47
N LYS A 479 -1.87 20.52 17.44
CA LYS A 479 -0.45 20.87 17.31
C LYS A 479 0.18 20.88 18.70
N ILE A 480 1.37 20.33 18.79
CA ILE A 480 2.21 20.46 19.98
C ILE A 480 2.99 21.75 19.80
N GLU A 481 2.65 22.75 20.59
CA GLU A 481 3.22 24.09 20.47
C GLU A 481 4.54 24.26 21.26
N ASN A 482 4.89 23.29 22.13
CA ASN A 482 6.08 23.37 22.93
C ASN A 482 7.28 22.71 22.25
N ASN A 483 8.19 23.54 21.77
CA ASN A 483 9.54 23.13 21.36
C ASN A 483 10.55 23.27 22.52
N GLU A 484 10.08 23.12 23.76
CA GLU A 484 10.96 23.21 24.91
C GLU A 484 11.79 21.93 25.04
N TRP A 485 13.03 22.13 25.49
CA TRP A 485 13.98 21.07 25.77
C TRP A 485 14.34 21.09 27.26
N VAL A 486 14.62 19.92 27.81
CA VAL A 486 15.16 19.83 29.16
C VAL A 486 16.52 20.53 29.21
N LYS A 487 16.69 21.46 30.18
CA LYS A 487 17.87 22.33 30.25
C LYS A 487 18.98 21.85 31.18
N ASP A 488 18.70 20.80 31.97
CA ASP A 488 19.63 20.27 32.95
C ASP A 488 19.63 18.72 32.98
N CYS A 489 20.73 18.12 33.46
CA CYS A 489 20.78 16.70 33.75
C CYS A 489 19.83 16.36 34.92
N LYS A 490 19.02 15.34 34.74
CA LYS A 490 18.04 14.89 35.75
C LYS A 490 18.62 13.79 36.65
N LEU A 491 19.62 13.05 36.18
CA LEU A 491 20.32 12.01 36.93
C LEU A 491 21.70 12.51 37.39
N LYS A 492 22.25 11.89 38.44
CA LYS A 492 23.64 12.02 38.78
C LYS A 492 24.51 11.07 37.96
N ASP A 493 25.80 11.33 37.80
CA ASP A 493 26.71 10.50 37.00
C ASP A 493 26.66 9.01 37.33
N LEU A 494 26.66 8.65 38.62
CA LEU A 494 26.54 7.26 39.04
C LEU A 494 25.18 6.66 38.71
N GLU A 495 24.10 7.40 38.88
CA GLU A 495 22.75 6.98 38.55
C GLU A 495 22.60 6.78 37.02
N LEU A 496 23.17 7.68 36.21
CA LEU A 496 23.20 7.50 34.76
C LEU A 496 23.93 6.24 34.36
N LEU A 497 25.11 5.98 34.91
CA LEU A 497 25.91 4.76 34.66
C LEU A 497 25.14 3.49 35.01
N GLN A 498 24.46 3.50 36.16
CA GLN A 498 23.61 2.38 36.59
C GLN A 498 22.44 2.15 35.64
N GLN A 499 21.77 3.23 35.20
CA GLN A 499 20.67 3.14 34.22
C GLN A 499 21.18 2.61 32.88
N GLN A 500 22.26 3.20 32.33
CA GLN A 500 22.85 2.76 31.05
C GLN A 500 23.20 1.26 31.10
N THR A 501 23.88 0.82 32.18
CA THR A 501 24.26 -0.60 32.36
C THR A 501 23.02 -1.50 32.37
N ALA A 502 21.96 -1.11 33.07
CA ALA A 502 20.76 -1.91 33.22
C ALA A 502 19.96 -2.00 31.90
N TYR A 503 20.02 -0.98 31.07
CA TYR A 503 19.39 -1.00 29.70
C TYR A 503 20.30 -1.65 28.65
N GLY A 504 21.55 -2.00 28.98
CA GLY A 504 22.50 -2.55 28.02
C GLY A 504 23.20 -1.53 27.14
N PHE A 505 23.18 -0.24 27.55
CA PHE A 505 23.83 0.86 26.84
C PHE A 505 25.31 0.87 27.30
N SER A 506 26.21 0.46 26.42
CA SER A 506 27.61 0.24 26.74
C SER A 506 28.47 1.51 26.72
N ALA A 507 29.70 1.43 27.25
CA ALA A 507 30.68 2.50 27.07
C ALA A 507 31.05 2.72 25.60
N GLU A 508 31.06 1.65 24.79
CA GLU A 508 31.32 1.71 23.37
C GLU A 508 30.20 2.46 22.61
N ASP A 509 28.94 2.23 22.99
CA ASP A 509 27.81 3.00 22.44
C ASP A 509 27.92 4.51 22.75
N ASN A 510 28.41 4.87 23.94
CA ASN A 510 28.68 6.25 24.29
C ASN A 510 29.79 6.86 23.43
N ASP A 511 30.92 6.15 23.28
CA ASP A 511 32.11 6.66 22.60
C ASP A 511 31.96 6.65 21.05
N LEU A 512 31.25 5.69 20.48
CA LEU A 512 31.09 5.57 19.02
C LEU A 512 29.80 6.17 18.50
N ILE A 513 28.67 5.93 19.16
CA ILE A 513 27.35 6.33 18.63
C ILE A 513 26.96 7.68 19.20
N LEU A 514 26.85 7.81 20.52
CA LEU A 514 26.36 9.02 21.16
C LEU A 514 27.27 10.23 20.90
N ASP A 515 28.60 10.05 20.97
CA ASP A 515 29.57 11.10 20.72
C ASP A 515 29.41 11.72 19.32
N SER A 516 29.26 10.88 18.31
CA SER A 516 29.03 11.30 16.93
C SER A 516 27.68 12.00 16.74
N MET A 517 26.61 11.45 17.32
CA MET A 517 25.28 12.06 17.24
C MET A 517 25.25 13.43 17.94
N ALA A 518 25.82 13.50 19.13
CA ALA A 518 25.84 14.73 19.93
C ALA A 518 26.68 15.84 19.31
N SER A 519 27.89 15.49 18.80
CA SER A 519 28.83 16.48 18.26
C SER A 519 28.58 16.87 16.80
N LEU A 520 28.15 15.93 15.95
CA LEU A 520 28.07 16.10 14.49
C LEU A 520 26.64 15.99 13.93
N ALA A 521 25.65 15.73 14.75
CA ALA A 521 24.28 15.42 14.33
C ALA A 521 24.21 14.27 13.30
N LYS A 522 25.07 13.29 13.45
CA LYS A 522 25.17 12.11 12.57
C LYS A 522 25.43 10.85 13.36
N GLU A 523 24.71 9.80 13.05
CA GLU A 523 25.06 8.46 13.48
C GLU A 523 26.24 7.92 12.65
N PRO A 524 27.22 7.22 13.24
CA PRO A 524 28.31 6.62 12.47
C PRO A 524 27.76 5.56 11.53
N THR A 525 28.41 5.41 10.36
CA THR A 525 28.02 4.42 9.37
C THR A 525 28.42 3.02 9.82
N TYR A 526 27.45 2.15 10.06
CA TYR A 526 27.61 0.73 10.35
C TYR A 526 26.38 -0.06 9.85
N CYS A 527 26.45 -1.40 9.92
CA CYS A 527 25.35 -2.25 9.49
C CYS A 527 24.10 -2.10 10.37
N MET A 528 22.97 -2.14 9.72
CA MET A 528 21.65 -2.15 10.38
C MET A 528 21.31 -3.55 10.86
N GLY A 529 21.40 -3.74 12.17
CA GLY A 529 21.50 -5.07 12.76
C GLY A 529 22.89 -5.65 12.50
N ASP A 530 23.42 -6.42 13.41
CA ASP A 530 24.78 -6.95 13.30
C ASP A 530 24.89 -7.92 12.12
N ASP A 531 25.85 -7.71 11.20
CA ASP A 531 26.20 -8.68 10.15
C ASP A 531 27.02 -9.86 10.69
N ILE A 532 27.57 -9.73 11.89
CA ILE A 532 28.30 -10.80 12.53
C ILE A 532 27.26 -11.82 13.04
N PRO A 533 27.38 -13.10 12.68
CA PRO A 533 26.49 -14.13 13.21
C PRO A 533 26.53 -14.15 14.74
N LEU A 534 25.37 -14.20 15.37
CA LEU A 534 25.28 -14.33 16.83
C LEU A 534 26.03 -15.59 17.31
N ALA A 535 26.82 -15.45 18.34
CA ALA A 535 27.51 -16.55 18.96
C ALA A 535 26.51 -17.41 19.78
N VAL A 536 25.82 -18.32 19.12
CA VAL A 536 24.70 -19.12 19.68
C VAL A 536 25.04 -19.92 20.90
N LEU A 537 26.35 -20.21 21.15
CA LEU A 537 26.84 -20.88 22.31
C LEU A 537 27.36 -19.92 23.42
N SER A 538 27.30 -18.60 23.16
CA SER A 538 27.70 -17.61 24.16
C SER A 538 26.67 -17.50 25.26
N SER A 539 27.13 -17.39 26.49
CA SER A 539 26.30 -17.05 27.65
C SER A 539 26.12 -15.54 27.84
N LYS A 540 26.79 -14.70 27.03
CA LYS A 540 26.64 -13.25 27.11
C LYS A 540 25.27 -12.82 26.58
N PRO A 541 24.54 -12.00 27.35
CA PRO A 541 23.26 -11.50 26.86
C PRO A 541 23.45 -10.50 25.70
N HIS A 542 22.53 -10.53 24.74
CA HIS A 542 22.38 -9.53 23.73
C HIS A 542 21.04 -8.81 23.90
N ILE A 543 20.96 -7.56 23.47
CA ILE A 543 19.69 -6.84 23.46
C ILE A 543 18.82 -7.37 22.32
N LEU A 544 17.52 -7.28 22.46
CA LEU A 544 16.58 -7.92 21.52
C LEU A 544 16.73 -7.41 20.08
N TYR A 545 17.14 -6.17 19.90
CA TYR A 545 17.35 -5.56 18.59
C TYR A 545 18.45 -6.23 17.75
N ASP A 546 19.45 -6.84 18.38
CA ASP A 546 20.58 -7.50 17.70
C ASP A 546 20.11 -8.73 16.90
N TYR A 547 18.96 -9.28 17.24
CA TYR A 547 18.35 -10.43 16.57
C TYR A 547 17.54 -10.03 15.32
N PHE A 548 17.41 -8.73 15.02
CA PHE A 548 16.64 -8.24 13.89
C PHE A 548 17.55 -7.59 12.85
N LYS A 549 17.40 -8.02 11.59
CA LYS A 549 18.11 -7.44 10.46
C LYS A 549 17.12 -6.76 9.53
N GLN A 550 17.42 -5.50 9.17
CA GLN A 550 16.59 -4.76 8.21
C GLN A 550 16.65 -5.43 6.83
N ARG A 551 15.49 -5.68 6.24
CA ARG A 551 15.38 -6.11 4.85
C ARG A 551 15.39 -4.86 3.96
N PHE A 552 16.32 -4.84 3.01
CA PHE A 552 16.41 -3.76 2.03
C PHE A 552 15.80 -4.18 0.70
N ALA A 553 15.41 -3.18 -0.10
CA ALA A 553 14.94 -3.40 -1.46
C ALA A 553 16.04 -4.07 -2.31
N GLN A 554 15.62 -4.97 -3.19
CA GLN A 554 16.52 -5.62 -4.15
C GLN A 554 16.61 -4.80 -5.44
N VAL A 555 17.35 -5.33 -6.44
CA VAL A 555 17.73 -4.64 -7.69
C VAL A 555 16.55 -4.01 -8.46
N THR A 556 15.35 -4.56 -8.36
CA THR A 556 14.13 -4.08 -9.04
C THR A 556 13.54 -2.82 -8.43
N ASN A 557 13.92 -2.49 -7.18
CA ASN A 557 13.44 -1.34 -6.43
C ASN A 557 14.58 -0.40 -6.13
N PRO A 558 14.87 0.57 -7.00
CA PRO A 558 15.98 1.48 -6.77
C PRO A 558 15.73 2.30 -5.48
N PRO A 559 16.80 2.60 -4.73
CA PRO A 559 16.71 3.52 -3.61
C PRO A 559 16.26 4.90 -4.09
N ILE A 560 15.69 5.69 -3.20
CA ILE A 560 15.31 7.07 -3.50
C ILE A 560 16.58 7.89 -3.71
N ASP A 561 16.57 8.70 -4.77
CA ASP A 561 17.69 9.62 -5.09
C ASP A 561 17.88 10.62 -3.93
N PRO A 562 19.11 10.77 -3.40
CA PRO A 562 19.40 11.71 -2.33
C PRO A 562 18.96 13.17 -2.59
N LEU A 563 18.96 13.61 -3.86
CA LEU A 563 18.48 14.95 -4.23
C LEU A 563 16.96 15.10 -4.08
N ARG A 564 16.21 13.98 -4.13
CA ARG A 564 14.76 13.94 -3.98
C ARG A 564 14.31 13.64 -2.55
N GLU A 565 15.19 13.13 -1.68
CA GLU A 565 14.84 12.72 -0.31
C GLU A 565 14.05 13.82 0.42
N LYS A 566 14.51 15.08 0.37
CA LYS A 566 13.83 16.20 1.01
C LYS A 566 12.42 16.46 0.49
N LEU A 567 12.21 16.29 -0.81
CA LEU A 567 10.92 16.57 -1.45
C LEU A 567 9.90 15.45 -1.24
N VAL A 568 10.33 14.19 -1.36
CA VAL A 568 9.41 13.05 -1.42
C VAL A 568 9.23 12.33 -0.09
N MET A 569 10.18 12.46 0.84
CA MET A 569 10.16 11.72 2.11
C MET A 569 9.53 12.51 3.25
N SER A 570 8.78 11.82 4.09
CA SER A 570 8.20 12.41 5.30
C SER A 570 8.32 11.45 6.49
N LEU A 571 8.74 12.00 7.64
CA LEU A 571 8.76 11.33 8.93
C LEU A 571 7.49 11.60 9.77
N GLU A 572 6.51 12.28 9.20
CA GLU A 572 5.32 12.69 9.94
C GLU A 572 4.44 11.53 10.35
N MET A 573 3.86 11.67 11.53
CA MET A 573 2.95 10.70 12.10
C MET A 573 1.70 11.38 12.67
N HIS A 574 0.58 10.64 12.65
CA HIS A 574 -0.67 11.06 13.25
C HIS A 574 -0.97 10.15 14.44
N LEU A 575 -1.11 10.73 15.64
CA LEU A 575 -1.39 9.98 16.86
C LEU A 575 -2.84 10.16 17.29
N GLY A 576 -3.52 9.06 17.54
CA GLY A 576 -4.91 9.04 17.97
C GLY A 576 -5.69 7.89 17.36
N GLU A 577 -7.00 7.95 17.47
CA GLU A 577 -7.91 7.01 16.82
C GLU A 577 -8.00 7.31 15.33
N ARG A 578 -7.82 6.30 14.48
CA ARG A 578 -8.01 6.41 13.03
C ARG A 578 -9.47 6.28 12.68
N CYS A 579 -10.00 7.26 11.96
CA CYS A 579 -11.34 7.19 11.42
C CYS A 579 -11.42 6.32 10.17
N THR A 580 -12.61 5.89 9.82
CA THR A 580 -12.87 5.12 8.61
C THR A 580 -12.55 5.93 7.34
N PRO A 581 -11.88 5.34 6.35
CA PRO A 581 -11.68 5.99 5.06
C PRO A 581 -12.96 6.04 4.21
N PHE A 582 -13.99 5.25 4.57
CA PHE A 582 -15.22 5.12 3.77
C PHE A 582 -16.24 6.22 4.03
N GLU A 583 -16.15 6.91 5.17
CA GLU A 583 -17.12 7.92 5.58
C GLU A 583 -16.47 9.05 6.38
N ILE A 584 -16.88 10.28 6.09
CA ILE A 584 -16.53 11.44 6.91
C ILE A 584 -17.59 11.64 7.98
N LYS A 585 -17.39 11.00 9.11
CA LYS A 585 -18.22 11.15 10.32
C LYS A 585 -17.38 11.71 11.46
N ASP A 586 -18.00 12.49 12.33
CA ASP A 586 -17.49 12.94 13.62
C ASP A 586 -15.96 12.88 13.75
N PRO A 587 -15.25 13.87 13.22
CA PRO A 587 -13.80 13.80 13.10
C PRO A 587 -13.14 13.65 14.46
N LYS A 588 -12.53 12.50 14.72
CA LYS A 588 -11.76 12.27 15.96
C LYS A 588 -10.50 13.13 15.95
N PRO A 589 -10.15 13.76 17.09
CA PRO A 589 -8.92 14.53 17.16
C PRO A 589 -7.69 13.64 17.07
N PHE A 590 -6.62 14.18 16.51
CA PHE A 590 -5.32 13.54 16.47
C PHE A 590 -4.19 14.55 16.72
N VAL A 591 -3.06 14.07 17.25
CA VAL A 591 -1.83 14.86 17.33
C VAL A 591 -1.05 14.66 16.03
N HIS A 592 -0.69 15.76 15.38
CA HIS A 592 0.19 15.75 14.22
C HIS A 592 1.62 15.95 14.68
N LEU A 593 2.49 14.98 14.38
CA LEU A 593 3.92 15.03 14.65
C LEU A 593 4.70 15.19 13.35
N GLN A 594 5.69 16.08 13.34
CA GLN A 594 6.65 16.19 12.22
C GLN A 594 7.73 15.11 12.28
N SER A 595 7.93 14.50 13.44
CA SER A 595 8.92 13.46 13.71
C SER A 595 8.36 12.44 14.69
N PRO A 596 8.68 11.14 14.55
CA PRO A 596 8.28 10.12 15.51
C PRO A 596 9.08 10.18 16.82
N ILE A 597 10.14 11.00 16.87
CA ILE A 597 11.03 11.12 18.02
C ILE A 597 10.54 12.27 18.91
N LEU A 598 10.16 11.92 20.13
CA LEU A 598 9.66 12.85 21.12
C LEU A 598 10.71 13.12 22.20
N ASN A 599 10.96 14.36 22.47
CA ASN A 599 11.65 14.73 23.70
C ASN A 599 10.73 14.61 24.93
N GLU A 600 11.24 14.76 26.14
CA GLU A 600 10.46 14.57 27.36
C GLU A 600 9.32 15.61 27.50
N GLU A 601 9.54 16.87 27.08
CA GLU A 601 8.58 17.94 27.20
C GLU A 601 7.47 17.81 26.14
N GLU A 602 7.81 17.38 24.91
CA GLU A 602 6.83 16.99 23.89
C GLU A 602 5.91 15.86 24.38
N LEU A 603 6.47 14.83 25.04
CA LEU A 603 5.70 13.73 25.60
C LEU A 603 4.77 14.19 26.75
N ILE A 604 5.23 15.12 27.60
CA ILE A 604 4.39 15.73 28.66
C ILE A 604 3.24 16.50 28.02
N SER A 605 3.49 17.30 26.99
CA SER A 605 2.48 18.05 26.25
C SER A 605 1.42 17.13 25.64
N ILE A 606 1.84 15.99 25.08
CA ILE A 606 0.93 14.96 24.56
C ILE A 606 0.05 14.39 25.69
N LYS A 607 0.64 14.05 26.84
CA LYS A 607 -0.09 13.54 28.02
C LYS A 607 -1.14 14.53 28.54
N GLN A 608 -0.90 15.82 28.39
CA GLN A 608 -1.80 16.92 28.79
C GLN A 608 -2.79 17.34 27.71
N SER A 609 -2.68 16.79 26.49
CA SER A 609 -3.55 17.13 25.38
C SER A 609 -5.02 16.72 25.64
N LYS A 610 -5.93 17.18 24.79
CA LYS A 610 -7.35 16.81 24.85
C LYS A 610 -7.61 15.34 24.50
N ILE A 611 -6.62 14.62 23.99
CA ILE A 611 -6.75 13.20 23.65
C ILE A 611 -6.46 12.38 24.91
N LYS A 612 -7.43 11.56 25.31
CA LYS A 612 -7.27 10.72 26.47
C LYS A 612 -6.12 9.73 26.28
N SER A 613 -5.13 9.79 27.19
CA SER A 613 -3.94 8.94 27.18
C SER A 613 -3.84 8.10 28.44
N GLN A 614 -3.21 6.94 28.34
CA GLN A 614 -2.88 6.08 29.46
C GLN A 614 -1.41 5.66 29.41
N THR A 615 -0.66 5.93 30.48
CA THR A 615 0.69 5.39 30.66
C THR A 615 0.64 4.04 31.36
N ILE A 616 1.26 3.04 30.77
CA ILE A 616 1.36 1.66 31.27
C ILE A 616 2.82 1.35 31.55
N SER A 617 3.18 1.01 32.78
CA SER A 617 4.53 0.59 33.14
C SER A 617 4.81 -0.82 32.64
N SER A 618 5.96 -1.02 31.99
CA SER A 618 6.46 -2.32 31.55
C SER A 618 7.34 -3.01 32.62
N LEU A 619 7.47 -2.42 33.81
CA LEU A 619 8.29 -2.94 34.89
C LEU A 619 7.65 -4.16 35.58
N PHE A 620 8.46 -5.12 35.94
CA PHE A 620 8.11 -6.28 36.78
C PHE A 620 9.21 -6.60 37.79
N ASP A 621 8.90 -7.38 38.81
CA ASP A 621 9.84 -7.72 39.87
C ASP A 621 10.85 -8.77 39.38
N ILE A 622 12.14 -8.51 39.58
CA ILE A 622 13.25 -9.38 39.13
C ILE A 622 13.15 -10.77 39.72
N GLU A 623 12.69 -10.89 40.97
CA GLU A 623 12.54 -12.18 41.68
C GLU A 623 11.53 -13.12 41.00
N GLU A 624 10.56 -12.57 40.23
CA GLU A 624 9.59 -13.37 39.47
C GLU A 624 10.20 -14.08 38.27
N GLY A 625 11.40 -13.69 37.83
CA GLY A 625 12.13 -14.29 36.72
C GLY A 625 11.36 -14.32 35.40
N VAL A 626 11.50 -15.41 34.66
CA VAL A 626 10.85 -15.58 33.32
C VAL A 626 9.33 -15.52 33.43
N GLN A 627 8.76 -16.06 34.51
CA GLN A 627 7.32 -16.05 34.73
C GLN A 627 6.80 -14.63 34.96
N GLY A 628 7.56 -13.78 35.64
CA GLY A 628 7.25 -12.36 35.81
C GLY A 628 7.21 -11.62 34.50
N LEU A 629 8.18 -11.85 33.62
CA LEU A 629 8.19 -11.27 32.25
C LEU A 629 6.93 -11.70 31.46
N GLU A 630 6.62 -13.00 31.46
CA GLU A 630 5.47 -13.52 30.70
C GLU A 630 4.13 -12.96 31.24
N ASN A 631 3.96 -12.97 32.57
CA ASN A 631 2.77 -12.45 33.23
C ASN A 631 2.60 -10.96 32.96
N LYS A 632 3.69 -10.20 33.04
CA LYS A 632 3.67 -8.77 32.81
C LYS A 632 3.37 -8.44 31.34
N LEU A 633 3.92 -9.20 30.39
CA LEU A 633 3.63 -9.05 28.96
C LEU A 633 2.12 -9.25 28.67
N LYS A 634 1.52 -10.29 29.24
CA LYS A 634 0.07 -10.51 29.15
C LYS A 634 -0.73 -9.38 29.82
N ALA A 635 -0.25 -8.90 30.98
CA ALA A 635 -0.91 -7.82 31.72
C ALA A 635 -0.91 -6.50 30.95
N ILE A 636 0.21 -6.08 30.34
CA ILE A 636 0.26 -4.82 29.57
C ILE A 636 -0.62 -4.90 28.31
N CYS A 637 -0.68 -6.04 27.64
CA CYS A 637 -1.60 -6.25 26.52
C CYS A 637 -3.06 -6.07 26.96
N LYS A 638 -3.45 -6.70 28.08
CA LYS A 638 -4.80 -6.61 28.62
C LYS A 638 -5.14 -5.20 29.13
N GLN A 639 -4.20 -4.55 29.77
CA GLN A 639 -4.36 -3.18 30.26
C GLN A 639 -4.53 -2.20 29.08
N SER A 640 -3.79 -2.38 27.99
CA SER A 640 -3.96 -1.61 26.76
C SER A 640 -5.36 -1.76 26.18
N GLU A 641 -5.88 -3.00 26.10
CA GLU A 641 -7.26 -3.27 25.68
C GLU A 641 -8.30 -2.55 26.55
N LEU A 642 -8.16 -2.64 27.87
CA LEU A 642 -9.08 -2.01 28.83
C LEU A 642 -9.05 -0.48 28.70
N SER A 643 -7.86 0.10 28.63
CA SER A 643 -7.69 1.55 28.46
C SER A 643 -8.33 2.06 27.16
N ILE A 644 -8.21 1.31 26.08
CA ILE A 644 -8.85 1.64 24.80
C ILE A 644 -10.37 1.56 24.92
N LYS A 645 -10.91 0.55 25.58
CA LYS A 645 -12.35 0.41 25.84
C LYS A 645 -12.90 1.55 26.72
N GLU A 646 -12.06 2.10 27.59
CA GLU A 646 -12.37 3.29 28.39
C GLU A 646 -12.22 4.62 27.62
N GLY A 647 -11.91 4.55 26.34
CA GLY A 647 -11.82 5.70 25.41
C GLY A 647 -10.44 6.36 25.34
N CYS A 648 -9.37 5.68 25.79
CA CYS A 648 -8.03 6.17 25.55
C CYS A 648 -7.62 5.91 24.09
N SER A 649 -7.16 6.94 23.40
CA SER A 649 -6.66 6.85 22.02
C SER A 649 -5.13 6.98 21.92
N LEU A 650 -4.45 7.17 23.07
CA LEU A 650 -3.00 7.15 23.19
C LEU A 650 -2.59 6.17 24.32
N ILE A 651 -1.86 5.14 23.98
CA ILE A 651 -1.27 4.18 24.92
C ILE A 651 0.24 4.41 24.98
N ILE A 652 0.72 4.78 26.14
CA ILE A 652 2.13 5.08 26.38
C ILE A 652 2.71 3.94 27.21
N ILE A 653 3.68 3.21 26.65
CA ILE A 653 4.40 2.15 27.37
C ILE A 653 5.71 2.75 27.86
N SER A 654 5.93 2.65 29.18
CA SER A 654 7.12 3.24 29.82
C SER A 654 7.89 2.17 30.58
N ASP A 655 9.20 2.12 30.36
CA ASP A 655 10.17 1.32 31.11
C ASP A 655 10.91 2.13 32.19
N LYS A 656 10.51 3.39 32.37
CA LYS A 656 11.14 4.31 33.31
C LYS A 656 10.95 3.88 34.77
N GLY A 657 12.01 3.96 35.59
CA GLY A 657 11.95 3.67 37.02
C GLY A 657 12.49 2.31 37.39
N ILE A 658 13.34 1.71 36.55
CA ILE A 658 14.10 0.51 36.93
C ILE A 658 14.93 0.77 38.17
N ASN A 659 15.06 -0.26 39.00
CA ASN A 659 15.78 -0.20 40.26
C ASN A 659 16.29 -1.61 40.63
N PRO A 660 17.01 -1.81 41.76
CA PRO A 660 17.58 -3.13 42.13
C PRO A 660 16.55 -4.27 42.24
N THR A 661 15.25 -3.98 42.38
CA THR A 661 14.21 -5.01 42.50
C THR A 661 13.31 -5.11 41.27
N LYS A 662 13.34 -4.12 40.36
CA LYS A 662 12.46 -4.07 39.19
C LYS A 662 13.25 -3.93 37.90
N THR A 663 12.93 -4.78 36.95
CA THR A 663 13.41 -4.74 35.59
C THR A 663 12.26 -4.47 34.63
N PHE A 664 12.52 -4.40 33.33
CA PHE A 664 11.56 -4.02 32.30
C PHE A 664 11.39 -5.12 31.26
N ILE A 665 10.23 -5.14 30.60
CA ILE A 665 10.05 -5.90 29.36
C ILE A 665 10.79 -5.17 28.25
N PRO A 666 11.66 -5.84 27.46
CA PRO A 666 12.28 -5.22 26.29
C PRO A 666 11.26 -4.46 25.43
N PRO A 667 11.50 -3.17 25.11
CA PRO A 667 10.48 -2.33 24.49
C PRO A 667 10.02 -2.85 23.13
N LEU A 668 10.91 -3.46 22.34
CA LEU A 668 10.54 -4.09 21.08
C LEU A 668 9.56 -5.26 21.28
N LEU A 669 9.77 -6.09 22.30
CA LEU A 669 8.86 -7.17 22.67
C LEU A 669 7.49 -6.63 23.12
N ALA A 670 7.50 -5.60 23.96
CA ALA A 670 6.26 -4.97 24.44
C ALA A 670 5.43 -4.39 23.28
N VAL A 671 6.08 -3.64 22.38
CA VAL A 671 5.43 -3.04 21.20
C VAL A 671 4.81 -4.10 20.32
N GLY A 672 5.61 -5.09 19.90
CA GLY A 672 5.13 -6.13 18.99
C GLY A 672 3.98 -6.94 19.59
N ALA A 673 4.11 -7.34 20.86
CA ALA A 673 3.06 -8.10 21.55
C ALA A 673 1.74 -7.30 21.66
N ILE A 674 1.80 -6.02 22.05
CA ILE A 674 0.62 -5.16 22.15
C ILE A 674 0.01 -4.94 20.76
N HIS A 675 0.84 -4.63 19.75
CA HIS A 675 0.38 -4.41 18.37
C HIS A 675 -0.41 -5.61 17.85
N HIS A 676 0.15 -6.82 17.92
CA HIS A 676 -0.51 -8.04 17.45
C HIS A 676 -1.72 -8.43 18.31
N TYR A 677 -1.65 -8.20 19.64
CA TYR A 677 -2.79 -8.45 20.52
C TYR A 677 -3.98 -7.58 20.14
N LEU A 678 -3.74 -6.27 19.92
CA LEU A 678 -4.80 -5.33 19.54
C LEU A 678 -5.34 -5.58 18.13
N LEU A 679 -4.50 -6.08 17.19
CA LEU A 679 -4.95 -6.56 15.88
C LEU A 679 -5.90 -7.75 16.02
N LYS A 680 -5.53 -8.76 16.83
CA LYS A 680 -6.37 -9.94 17.11
C LYS A 680 -7.70 -9.57 17.81
N LYS A 681 -7.71 -8.45 18.54
CA LYS A 681 -8.91 -7.91 19.20
C LYS A 681 -9.70 -6.93 18.33
N GLU A 682 -9.25 -6.68 17.12
CA GLU A 682 -9.89 -5.78 16.16
C GLU A 682 -10.06 -4.33 16.67
N ILE A 683 -9.17 -3.89 17.56
CA ILE A 683 -9.19 -2.54 18.14
C ILE A 683 -7.91 -1.73 17.92
N ARG A 684 -7.00 -2.23 17.07
CA ARG A 684 -5.68 -1.58 16.86
C ARG A 684 -5.80 -0.15 16.34
N LEU A 685 -6.79 0.14 15.51
CA LEU A 685 -7.00 1.48 14.94
C LEU A 685 -7.56 2.50 15.94
N LYS A 686 -8.06 2.06 17.09
CA LYS A 686 -8.62 2.94 18.10
C LYS A 686 -7.58 3.68 18.93
N ALA A 687 -6.29 3.27 18.84
CA ALA A 687 -5.23 3.94 19.59
C ALA A 687 -3.87 3.86 18.89
N SER A 688 -3.06 4.90 19.14
CA SER A 688 -1.64 4.94 18.80
C SER A 688 -0.79 4.48 19.99
N LEU A 689 0.35 3.80 19.68
CA LEU A 689 1.31 3.32 20.67
C LEU A 689 2.50 4.27 20.74
N ILE A 690 2.80 4.80 21.91
CA ILE A 690 3.97 5.64 22.17
C ILE A 690 4.87 4.90 23.14
N ILE A 691 6.18 4.92 22.89
CA ILE A 691 7.16 4.21 23.70
C ILE A 691 8.09 5.22 24.39
N GLU A 692 8.03 5.26 25.71
CA GLU A 692 8.97 6.00 26.56
C GLU A 692 10.01 5.00 27.08
N THR A 693 11.25 5.04 26.54
CA THR A 693 12.23 3.97 26.81
C THR A 693 13.64 4.47 27.01
N GLY A 694 14.37 3.79 27.91
CA GLY A 694 15.82 3.91 28.06
C GLY A 694 16.60 3.07 27.04
N GLN A 695 15.96 2.09 26.39
CA GLN A 695 16.62 1.18 25.45
C GLN A 695 16.36 1.59 23.99
N CYS A 696 16.79 2.80 23.60
CA CYS A 696 16.73 3.26 22.20
C CYS A 696 17.77 4.35 21.99
N TRP A 697 18.98 4.01 21.53
CA TRP A 697 20.07 4.96 21.30
C TRP A 697 20.66 4.90 19.88
N SER A 698 20.06 4.13 18.99
CA SER A 698 20.50 4.03 17.60
C SER A 698 19.31 4.09 16.64
N THR A 699 19.60 4.43 15.39
CA THR A 699 18.59 4.42 14.30
C THR A 699 17.98 3.02 14.13
N HIS A 700 18.77 1.96 14.28
CA HIS A 700 18.29 0.58 14.20
C HIS A 700 17.22 0.27 15.26
N HIS A 701 17.47 0.66 16.53
CA HIS A 701 16.49 0.48 17.59
C HIS A 701 15.18 1.22 17.30
N LEU A 702 15.29 2.46 16.84
CA LEU A 702 14.15 3.28 16.48
C LEU A 702 13.36 2.67 15.29
N ALA A 703 14.07 2.21 14.25
CA ALA A 703 13.47 1.56 13.10
C ALA A 703 12.72 0.27 13.48
N CYS A 704 13.31 -0.56 14.35
CA CYS A 704 12.64 -1.76 14.88
C CYS A 704 11.35 -1.41 15.63
N LEU A 705 11.39 -0.44 16.54
CA LEU A 705 10.21 -0.03 17.31
C LEU A 705 9.07 0.45 16.40
N ILE A 706 9.38 1.30 15.43
CA ILE A 706 8.38 1.82 14.48
C ILE A 706 7.91 0.70 13.54
N GLY A 707 8.82 -0.11 13.03
CA GLY A 707 8.51 -1.22 12.14
C GLY A 707 7.59 -2.27 12.78
N TYR A 708 7.65 -2.43 14.10
CA TYR A 708 6.74 -3.32 14.84
C TYR A 708 5.54 -2.62 15.50
N GLY A 709 5.28 -1.35 15.19
CA GLY A 709 4.02 -0.69 15.47
C GLY A 709 4.04 0.46 16.47
N ALA A 710 5.22 0.94 16.90
CA ALA A 710 5.31 2.18 17.67
C ALA A 710 5.03 3.38 16.76
N SER A 711 4.08 4.21 17.14
CA SER A 711 3.73 5.43 16.40
C SER A 711 4.65 6.61 16.72
N ALA A 712 5.24 6.61 17.91
CA ALA A 712 6.27 7.55 18.34
C ALA A 712 7.13 6.94 19.46
N VAL A 713 8.36 7.44 19.62
CA VAL A 713 9.33 6.97 20.60
C VAL A 713 9.95 8.18 21.32
N SER A 714 10.00 8.10 22.66
CA SER A 714 10.73 9.05 23.51
C SER A 714 11.95 8.34 24.13
N PRO A 715 13.15 8.49 23.52
CA PRO A 715 14.37 7.85 23.99
C PRO A 715 15.01 8.65 25.12
N TRP A 716 14.31 8.71 26.27
CA TRP A 716 14.64 9.62 27.38
C TRP A 716 16.07 9.47 27.92
N LEU A 717 16.58 8.23 28.02
CA LEU A 717 17.93 7.98 28.52
C LEU A 717 19.02 8.45 27.55
N THR A 718 18.76 8.38 26.24
CA THR A 718 19.69 8.86 25.21
C THR A 718 19.83 10.37 25.26
N PHE A 719 18.74 11.11 25.48
CA PHE A 719 18.80 12.56 25.70
C PHE A 719 19.50 12.89 27.01
N GLU A 720 19.22 12.15 28.09
CA GLU A 720 19.92 12.33 29.38
C GLU A 720 21.43 12.07 29.23
N ALA A 721 21.81 10.99 28.56
CA ALA A 721 23.21 10.69 28.27
C ALA A 721 23.89 11.79 27.43
N GLY A 722 23.20 12.37 26.48
CA GLY A 722 23.67 13.52 25.69
C GLY A 722 23.92 14.76 26.55
N ARG A 723 23.03 15.05 27.51
CA ARG A 723 23.22 16.16 28.46
C ARG A 723 24.46 15.98 29.33
N HIS A 724 24.71 14.74 29.79
CA HIS A 724 25.92 14.37 30.56
C HIS A 724 27.17 14.39 29.69
N TRP A 725 27.07 13.89 28.42
CA TRP A 725 28.18 13.94 27.47
C TRP A 725 28.75 15.35 27.31
N LEU A 726 27.90 16.37 27.24
CA LEU A 726 28.33 17.75 27.14
C LEU A 726 29.10 18.21 28.38
N LYS A 727 28.64 17.81 29.58
CA LYS A 727 29.31 18.20 30.87
C LYS A 727 30.55 17.37 31.15
N HIS A 728 30.80 16.29 30.40
CA HIS A 728 31.95 15.41 30.66
C HIS A 728 33.28 16.13 30.40
N PRO A 729 34.29 15.98 31.30
CA PRO A 729 35.57 16.66 31.21
C PRO A 729 36.34 16.44 29.91
N LYS A 730 36.20 15.21 29.29
CA LYS A 730 36.79 14.90 27.98
C LYS A 730 36.20 15.77 26.91
N THR A 731 34.89 15.94 26.89
CA THR A 731 34.17 16.76 25.92
C THR A 731 34.51 18.25 26.06
N GLN A 732 34.56 18.76 27.31
CA GLN A 732 34.94 20.15 27.59
C GLN A 732 36.35 20.44 27.10
N LYS A 733 37.31 19.55 27.29
CA LYS A 733 38.67 19.70 26.73
C LYS A 733 38.71 19.72 25.22
N LEU A 734 37.82 18.97 24.54
CA LEU A 734 37.71 18.99 23.07
C LEU A 734 37.11 20.30 22.58
N ILE A 735 36.16 20.89 23.30
CA ILE A 735 35.57 22.20 23.01
C ILE A 735 36.64 23.30 23.26
N ASP A 736 37.35 23.30 24.38
CA ASP A 736 38.38 24.27 24.71
C ASP A 736 39.52 24.22 23.68
N SER A 737 39.87 23.07 23.18
CA SER A 737 40.88 22.87 22.16
C SER A 737 40.36 23.13 20.72
N LYS A 738 39.12 23.59 20.55
CA LYS A 738 38.45 23.87 19.28
C LYS A 738 38.37 22.68 18.34
N LYS A 739 38.43 21.45 18.86
CA LYS A 739 38.18 20.23 18.09
C LYS A 739 36.70 19.97 17.89
N ILE A 740 35.86 20.45 18.80
CA ILE A 740 34.39 20.45 18.70
C ILE A 740 33.94 21.90 18.87
N ASN A 741 32.97 22.37 18.08
CA ASN A 741 32.36 23.68 18.24
C ASN A 741 31.67 23.80 19.61
N PRO A 742 31.61 24.97 20.20
CA PRO A 742 30.80 25.20 21.41
C PRO A 742 29.34 24.84 21.15
N LEU A 743 28.78 24.01 22.05
CA LEU A 743 27.40 23.52 21.99
C LEU A 743 26.69 23.82 23.30
N SER A 744 25.41 24.15 23.22
CA SER A 744 24.51 24.18 24.38
C SER A 744 23.90 22.78 24.62
N ILE A 745 23.32 22.62 25.80
CA ILE A 745 22.55 21.38 26.13
C ILE A 745 21.40 21.16 25.14
N ILE A 746 20.81 22.23 24.63
CA ILE A 746 19.75 22.16 23.63
C ILE A 746 20.32 21.69 22.30
N ASP A 747 21.42 22.26 21.83
CA ASP A 747 22.07 21.87 20.56
C ASP A 747 22.42 20.38 20.55
N VAL A 748 22.91 19.84 21.66
CA VAL A 748 23.24 18.41 21.76
C VAL A 748 22.02 17.53 21.61
N GLN A 749 20.91 17.87 22.26
CA GLN A 749 19.66 17.11 22.14
C GLN A 749 19.04 17.21 20.74
N GLU A 750 19.10 18.39 20.14
CA GLU A 750 18.68 18.61 18.75
C GLU A 750 19.55 17.82 17.77
N ASN A 751 20.86 17.78 17.99
CA ASN A 751 21.79 17.01 17.18
C ASN A 751 21.47 15.50 17.26
N ILE A 752 21.19 14.97 18.46
CA ILE A 752 20.81 13.57 18.66
C ILE A 752 19.49 13.27 17.94
N LYS A 753 18.47 14.13 18.12
CA LYS A 753 17.17 13.98 17.43
C LYS A 753 17.36 13.97 15.92
N LYS A 754 18.12 14.92 15.40
CA LYS A 754 18.43 15.04 13.97
C LYS A 754 19.19 13.84 13.42
N ALA A 755 20.19 13.33 14.16
CA ALA A 755 20.95 12.15 13.75
C ALA A 755 20.02 10.92 13.56
N LEU A 756 19.12 10.69 14.51
CA LEU A 756 18.14 9.61 14.45
C LEU A 756 17.13 9.81 13.32
N GLU A 757 16.68 11.03 13.08
CA GLU A 757 15.78 11.36 11.95
C GLU A 757 16.44 11.12 10.60
N ASP A 758 17.68 11.60 10.42
CA ASP A 758 18.43 11.42 9.19
C ASP A 758 18.74 9.93 8.94
N GLY A 759 19.02 9.19 10.02
CA GLY A 759 19.16 7.75 9.98
C GLY A 759 17.89 7.03 9.50
N LEU A 760 16.72 7.38 10.03
CA LEU A 760 15.43 6.85 9.56
C LEU A 760 15.18 7.18 8.08
N ARG A 761 15.42 8.44 7.65
CA ARG A 761 15.30 8.81 6.24
C ARG A 761 16.20 7.95 5.37
N LYS A 762 17.41 7.63 5.85
CA LYS A 762 18.37 6.79 5.11
C LYS A 762 17.87 5.34 4.97
N ILE A 763 17.27 4.76 6.01
CA ILE A 763 16.64 3.45 5.95
C ILE A 763 15.51 3.45 4.93
N LEU A 764 14.58 4.40 5.05
CA LEU A 764 13.45 4.55 4.14
C LEU A 764 13.91 4.71 2.69
N SER A 765 14.92 5.56 2.46
CA SER A 765 15.53 5.76 1.13
C SER A 765 16.08 4.46 0.55
N LYS A 766 16.79 3.65 1.35
CA LYS A 766 17.37 2.36 0.92
C LYS A 766 16.32 1.29 0.63
N ILE A 767 15.16 1.37 1.27
CA ILE A 767 14.04 0.46 1.04
C ILE A 767 13.16 0.95 -0.13
N GLY A 768 13.26 2.24 -0.50
CA GLY A 768 12.39 2.85 -1.49
C GLY A 768 11.00 3.17 -0.95
N ILE A 769 10.89 3.46 0.34
CA ILE A 769 9.66 3.90 1.01
C ILE A 769 9.77 5.38 1.31
N SER A 770 8.79 6.18 0.92
CA SER A 770 8.83 7.63 1.07
C SER A 770 8.18 8.14 2.36
N LEU A 771 7.23 7.40 2.90
CA LEU A 771 6.45 7.81 4.07
C LEU A 771 6.72 6.91 5.27
N LEU A 772 7.05 7.51 6.41
CA LEU A 772 7.21 6.76 7.65
C LEU A 772 5.93 6.05 8.08
N SER A 773 4.76 6.65 7.82
CA SER A 773 3.46 6.02 8.10
C SER A 773 3.27 4.69 7.36
N SER A 774 3.85 4.54 6.17
CA SER A 774 3.82 3.29 5.39
C SER A 774 4.87 2.27 5.85
N TYR A 775 5.94 2.71 6.52
CA TYR A 775 6.91 1.85 7.18
C TYR A 775 6.43 1.37 8.55
N HIS A 776 5.60 2.16 9.22
CA HIS A 776 5.03 1.88 10.53
C HIS A 776 4.21 0.58 10.52
N GLY A 777 4.59 -0.39 11.33
CA GLY A 777 3.95 -1.71 11.40
C GLY A 777 4.20 -2.61 10.16
N ALA A 778 5.12 -2.24 9.27
CA ALA A 778 5.41 -3.01 8.07
C ALA A 778 6.22 -4.28 8.34
N GLN A 779 6.94 -4.35 9.48
CA GLN A 779 7.70 -5.53 9.91
C GLN A 779 8.73 -6.01 8.87
N ILE A 780 9.40 -5.08 8.19
CA ILE A 780 10.37 -5.36 7.13
C ILE A 780 11.72 -5.74 7.75
N PHE A 781 11.73 -6.81 8.54
CA PHE A 781 12.91 -7.35 9.21
C PHE A 781 12.97 -8.86 9.06
N GLU A 782 14.17 -9.39 9.20
CA GLU A 782 14.41 -10.81 9.43
C GLU A 782 14.79 -10.98 10.89
N ALA A 783 14.10 -11.88 11.58
CA ALA A 783 14.44 -12.28 12.93
C ALA A 783 15.36 -13.51 12.87
N VAL A 784 16.57 -13.40 13.41
CA VAL A 784 17.57 -14.46 13.38
C VAL A 784 17.92 -14.89 14.80
N GLY A 785 17.76 -16.18 15.10
CA GLY A 785 18.11 -16.73 16.44
C GLY A 785 17.02 -16.55 17.51
N ILE A 786 15.78 -16.21 17.12
CA ILE A 786 14.63 -16.11 18.04
C ILE A 786 13.73 -17.34 17.88
N GLY A 787 13.28 -17.88 19.01
CA GLY A 787 12.39 -19.03 19.06
C GLY A 787 11.00 -18.75 18.45
N SER A 788 10.42 -19.76 17.79
CA SER A 788 9.12 -19.67 17.11
C SER A 788 7.98 -19.22 18.03
N ASP A 789 8.05 -19.52 19.32
CA ASP A 789 6.99 -19.18 20.27
C ASP A 789 6.98 -17.67 20.56
N LEU A 790 8.17 -17.07 20.69
CA LEU A 790 8.28 -15.63 20.85
C LEU A 790 7.86 -14.88 19.57
N ILE A 791 8.24 -15.40 18.40
CA ILE A 791 7.80 -14.87 17.10
C ILE A 791 6.26 -14.84 17.00
N LYS A 792 5.58 -15.92 17.39
CA LYS A 792 4.11 -15.99 17.35
C LYS A 792 3.39 -15.00 18.29
N ILE A 793 4.06 -14.58 19.35
CA ILE A 793 3.49 -13.68 20.36
C ILE A 793 3.63 -12.22 19.92
N ALA A 794 4.78 -11.85 19.39
CA ALA A 794 5.16 -10.45 19.28
C ALA A 794 5.65 -9.98 17.88
N PHE A 795 5.95 -10.94 16.96
CA PHE A 795 6.61 -10.59 15.70
C PHE A 795 6.01 -11.27 14.47
#